data_c552c44f24623c22bc49669ae1d10a81
#
_entry.id   c552c44f24623c22bc49669ae1d10a81
#
_cell.length_a   1.000
_cell.length_b   1.000
_cell.length_c   1.000
_cell.angle_alpha   90.00
_cell.angle_beta   90.00
_cell.angle_gamma   90.00
#
_symmetry.space_group_name_H-M   'P 1'
#
loop_
_entity.id
_entity.type
_entity.pdbx_description
1 polymer ?
#
loop_
_entity_poly.entity_id
_entity_poly.type
_entity_poly.pdbx_seq_one_letter_code
_entity_poly.pdbx_strand_id
1 'polypeptide(L)'
;MEQSYFKDNLKLSKDRFTKSIFKLNSSYNEHTPLHLLQAFIANKQGVSLKGNRVLRKVYDNENTQMELYLKKFDKKEKVFKVKYNLPAHKWGRISPEKSLSLCVFHRPTRHAYCKGKYIDIDFKNAHPVIIYNICMLNGLPCPTIKKYCENREKYLQDICDHHRVERGDAKTLMLRMSYGGVYENWIAEQELKQNRIFNPLPEILEYQTEMAYIRDKVFEKNTHIIADVEKADPQYFKNPKYKTPDDVLHKKKKTCMSHFCNTIERHLQEVCIKYLIDNKNFNIHDDVVPCQDGFMIRENLWFDGLINECETAANNLFKFKMELDVKEFDEACEIPIREIEDEENDEAEPEDIRQIIDEPIYNLICLSPINDTKITGLTEYDIAKVIHHYYKDNFVCSNIKDNIWYEFKDHRWICSDSGSTLRNIISEDFRNKFSELLTDLTPFKNNKKVKVYILKLREVVERLGKTLNKKNIMTECKEIFYKRNFEEELNTNVRLLCFTNGVFDSDTLTFREGKPEDMCSLCTNIELKALNDEEKEYMEDVKRRLFYEPLGYDVGDYFLLTLAQAIAGKRLKRINFGLGGTNRGKSTITTACTSALGDYVGSFNAENLAYRKSSQDEAQIMRWALLLRHKRVIFSNEMKSTVELNGNMIKKISSGGDRIIGRRHCEEETSFVCDFLAVCMSNDLNRIKPYDEAISKRVRIIPYEKEFVDEPENELQLKKDPNLEKEMQTDLFKQVFVSMLLFRYDTFIKDENGVEVEPTEVANAKQEWTGDDGGKYKFVDKFLEEYEITNNAADYTPSKTMEDWLNGVNLGISYILFTKELKAYCKIHNFNNVESKVKKVCGKNKQCWLGIKQIQYNPEFDGED
;
A
#
# COMPACT_ATOMS: atom_id res chain seq x y z
N MET A 1 30.06 -48.80 -8.86
CA MET A 1 28.69 -49.32 -8.49
C MET A 1 27.95 -48.14 -7.86
N GLU A 2 27.13 -47.49 -8.64
CA GLU A 2 26.27 -46.42 -8.09
C GLU A 2 25.24 -47.03 -7.15
N GLN A 3 25.25 -46.64 -5.86
CA GLN A 3 24.24 -47.04 -4.90
C GLN A 3 22.87 -46.50 -5.41
N SER A 4 21.83 -47.36 -5.38
CA SER A 4 20.44 -46.96 -5.66
C SER A 4 20.07 -45.73 -4.81
N TYR A 5 19.33 -44.80 -5.36
CA TYR A 5 18.86 -43.60 -4.68
C TYR A 5 18.12 -43.87 -3.37
N PHE A 6 17.55 -45.08 -3.22
CA PHE A 6 16.64 -45.46 -2.10
C PHE A 6 16.98 -46.78 -1.44
N LYS A 7 18.15 -47.44 -1.71
CA LYS A 7 18.42 -48.80 -1.33
C LYS A 7 18.46 -49.04 0.20
N ASP A 8 18.71 -48.00 1.00
CA ASP A 8 18.84 -48.17 2.46
C ASP A 8 18.14 -47.00 3.23
N ASN A 9 17.32 -46.21 2.56
CA ASN A 9 16.77 -45.04 3.22
C ASN A 9 15.48 -44.54 2.56
N LEU A 10 14.35 -44.71 3.22
CA LEU A 10 13.08 -44.08 2.89
C LEU A 10 13.14 -42.53 2.91
N LYS A 11 14.25 -41.95 3.33
CA LYS A 11 14.43 -40.51 3.53
C LYS A 11 14.90 -39.81 2.26
N LEU A 12 14.17 -38.80 1.82
CA LEU A 12 14.63 -37.90 0.77
C LEU A 12 15.65 -36.91 1.33
N SER A 13 16.89 -36.90 0.80
CA SER A 13 17.92 -35.97 1.24
C SER A 13 17.68 -34.57 0.65
N LYS A 14 17.82 -33.54 1.49
CA LYS A 14 17.64 -32.12 1.03
C LYS A 14 18.60 -31.77 -0.10
N ASP A 15 19.89 -32.12 0.03
CA ASP A 15 20.93 -31.74 -0.93
C ASP A 15 20.66 -32.20 -2.35
N ARG A 16 19.97 -33.35 -2.48
CA ARG A 16 19.66 -33.96 -3.77
C ARG A 16 18.28 -33.57 -4.28
N PHE A 17 17.26 -33.67 -3.45
CA PHE A 17 15.86 -33.58 -3.87
C PHE A 17 15.24 -32.19 -3.82
N THR A 18 15.96 -31.16 -3.32
CA THR A 18 15.50 -29.76 -3.36
C THR A 18 16.11 -28.96 -4.51
N LYS A 19 16.87 -29.60 -5.42
CA LYS A 19 17.42 -28.98 -6.62
C LYS A 19 16.61 -29.42 -7.84
N SER A 20 16.63 -28.63 -8.88
CA SER A 20 16.01 -28.90 -10.19
C SER A 20 16.97 -28.56 -11.31
N ILE A 21 16.85 -29.24 -12.46
CA ILE A 21 17.55 -28.88 -13.69
C ILE A 21 16.99 -27.59 -14.30
N PHE A 22 15.75 -27.25 -13.99
CA PHE A 22 15.10 -26.01 -14.38
C PHE A 22 15.55 -24.86 -13.49
N LYS A 23 16.26 -23.87 -14.04
CA LYS A 23 16.82 -22.74 -13.29
C LYS A 23 15.74 -21.67 -13.06
N LEU A 24 15.57 -21.25 -11.81
CA LEU A 24 14.54 -20.30 -11.34
C LEU A 24 14.50 -18.98 -12.10
N ASN A 25 15.61 -18.48 -12.60
CA ASN A 25 15.72 -17.19 -13.29
C ASN A 25 15.84 -17.32 -14.82
N SER A 26 15.76 -18.53 -15.36
CA SER A 26 15.85 -18.77 -16.79
C SER A 26 14.46 -18.72 -17.44
N SER A 27 14.43 -18.28 -18.68
CA SER A 27 13.23 -18.31 -19.53
C SER A 27 13.28 -19.54 -20.42
N TYR A 28 12.12 -20.18 -20.62
CA TYR A 28 11.91 -21.37 -21.43
C TYR A 28 10.90 -21.02 -22.52
N ASN A 29 11.12 -21.49 -23.73
CA ASN A 29 10.31 -21.17 -24.89
C ASN A 29 9.20 -22.21 -25.06
N GLU A 30 7.98 -21.74 -25.25
CA GLU A 30 6.85 -22.57 -25.64
C GLU A 30 6.35 -22.16 -27.02
N HIS A 31 6.15 -23.16 -27.91
CA HIS A 31 5.81 -22.98 -29.32
C HIS A 31 4.30 -23.21 -29.54
N THR A 32 3.49 -22.22 -29.16
CA THR A 32 2.05 -22.26 -29.41
C THR A 32 1.70 -21.41 -30.63
N PRO A 33 0.80 -21.85 -31.51
CA PRO A 33 0.31 -21.02 -32.60
C PRO A 33 -0.39 -19.76 -32.06
N LEU A 34 0.19 -18.58 -32.31
CA LEU A 34 -0.29 -17.30 -31.81
C LEU A 34 -1.73 -17.01 -32.25
N HIS A 35 -2.02 -17.25 -33.55
CA HIS A 35 -3.35 -17.04 -34.12
C HIS A 35 -4.41 -17.91 -33.42
N LEU A 36 -4.05 -19.13 -33.06
CA LEU A 36 -4.94 -20.07 -32.37
C LEU A 36 -5.26 -19.58 -30.95
N LEU A 37 -4.26 -19.16 -30.19
CA LEU A 37 -4.45 -18.56 -28.86
C LEU A 37 -5.32 -17.30 -28.94
N GLN A 38 -5.07 -16.44 -29.91
CA GLN A 38 -5.89 -15.24 -30.14
C GLN A 38 -7.34 -15.59 -30.49
N ALA A 39 -7.57 -16.61 -31.34
CA ALA A 39 -8.90 -17.09 -31.67
C ALA A 39 -9.65 -17.66 -30.43
N PHE A 40 -8.97 -18.42 -29.57
CA PHE A 40 -9.53 -18.93 -28.32
C PHE A 40 -9.94 -17.81 -27.35
N ILE A 41 -9.08 -16.80 -27.21
CA ILE A 41 -9.37 -15.62 -26.39
C ILE A 41 -10.55 -14.86 -26.98
N ALA A 42 -10.56 -14.59 -28.27
CA ALA A 42 -11.62 -13.87 -28.97
C ALA A 42 -12.97 -14.58 -28.86
N ASN A 43 -12.97 -15.92 -28.97
CA ASN A 43 -14.18 -16.73 -28.88
C ASN A 43 -14.58 -17.10 -27.43
N LYS A 44 -13.84 -16.61 -26.40
CA LYS A 44 -14.08 -16.93 -24.99
C LYS A 44 -14.29 -18.42 -24.70
N GLN A 45 -13.55 -19.25 -25.40
CA GLN A 45 -13.65 -20.72 -25.29
C GLN A 45 -13.00 -21.31 -24.04
N GLY A 46 -12.49 -20.48 -23.13
CA GLY A 46 -11.93 -20.94 -21.87
C GLY A 46 -12.98 -21.56 -20.95
N VAL A 47 -12.61 -22.70 -20.40
CA VAL A 47 -13.49 -23.51 -19.55
C VAL A 47 -13.60 -22.93 -18.15
N SER A 48 -14.74 -23.17 -17.49
CA SER A 48 -14.90 -22.81 -16.07
C SER A 48 -13.92 -23.58 -15.18
N LEU A 49 -13.15 -22.90 -14.39
CA LEU A 49 -12.18 -23.48 -13.44
C LEU A 49 -12.84 -24.03 -12.16
N LYS A 50 -14.17 -24.28 -12.15
CA LYS A 50 -14.95 -24.71 -10.97
C LYS A 50 -14.40 -25.93 -10.21
N GLY A 51 -13.63 -26.82 -10.83
CA GLY A 51 -12.99 -27.97 -10.19
C GLY A 51 -11.58 -27.72 -9.65
N ASN A 52 -10.89 -26.68 -10.09
CA ASN A 52 -9.48 -26.44 -9.80
C ASN A 52 -9.30 -25.36 -8.73
N ARG A 53 -9.17 -25.76 -7.45
CA ARG A 53 -9.01 -24.85 -6.30
C ARG A 53 -7.75 -23.98 -6.35
N VAL A 54 -6.71 -24.43 -7.04
CA VAL A 54 -5.42 -23.71 -7.12
C VAL A 54 -5.53 -22.58 -8.14
N LEU A 55 -6.00 -22.88 -9.34
CA LEU A 55 -6.17 -21.89 -10.40
C LEU A 55 -7.25 -20.86 -10.08
N ARG A 56 -8.34 -21.26 -9.42
CA ARG A 56 -9.41 -20.35 -8.96
C ARG A 56 -8.98 -19.31 -7.93
N LYS A 57 -7.83 -19.49 -7.28
CA LYS A 57 -7.26 -18.44 -6.42
C LYS A 57 -6.51 -17.36 -7.19
N VAL A 58 -6.20 -17.63 -8.44
CA VAL A 58 -5.36 -16.78 -9.29
C VAL A 58 -6.14 -16.23 -10.49
N TYR A 59 -7.08 -17.02 -11.03
CA TYR A 59 -7.86 -16.69 -12.22
C TYR A 59 -9.32 -17.04 -12.03
N ASP A 60 -10.21 -16.16 -12.50
CA ASP A 60 -11.65 -16.40 -12.47
C ASP A 60 -12.08 -17.45 -13.51
N ASN A 61 -11.42 -17.45 -14.67
CA ASN A 61 -11.63 -18.39 -15.75
C ASN A 61 -10.36 -18.60 -16.59
N GLU A 62 -10.36 -19.56 -17.48
CA GLU A 62 -9.23 -19.89 -18.34
C GLU A 62 -8.94 -18.80 -19.39
N ASN A 63 -9.92 -18.00 -19.78
CA ASN A 63 -9.71 -16.90 -20.72
C ASN A 63 -8.77 -15.85 -20.15
N THR A 64 -8.98 -15.46 -18.88
CA THR A 64 -8.06 -14.54 -18.17
C THR A 64 -6.64 -15.10 -18.09
N GLN A 65 -6.51 -16.41 -17.88
CA GLN A 65 -5.22 -17.10 -17.91
C GLN A 65 -4.58 -17.03 -19.29
N MET A 66 -5.34 -17.27 -20.36
CA MET A 66 -4.87 -17.18 -21.75
C MET A 66 -4.45 -15.75 -22.15
N GLU A 67 -5.21 -14.74 -21.75
CA GLU A 67 -4.87 -13.33 -21.98
C GLU A 67 -3.54 -12.93 -21.31
N LEU A 68 -3.30 -13.42 -20.10
CA LEU A 68 -2.03 -13.18 -19.41
C LEU A 68 -0.88 -14.00 -20.01
N TYR A 69 -1.17 -15.20 -20.50
CA TYR A 69 -0.19 -16.00 -21.22
C TYR A 69 0.19 -15.35 -22.55
N LEU A 70 -0.78 -14.74 -23.27
CA LEU A 70 -0.53 -13.98 -24.51
C LEU A 70 0.49 -12.87 -24.30
N LYS A 71 0.50 -12.19 -23.13
CA LYS A 71 1.49 -11.15 -22.80
C LYS A 71 2.93 -11.68 -22.67
N LYS A 72 3.14 -12.99 -22.61
CA LYS A 72 4.46 -13.61 -22.59
C LYS A 72 5.04 -13.85 -23.98
N PHE A 73 4.31 -13.51 -25.05
CA PHE A 73 4.75 -13.70 -26.43
C PHE A 73 5.88 -12.73 -26.80
N ASP A 74 7.00 -13.29 -27.17
CA ASP A 74 8.13 -12.54 -27.72
C ASP A 74 7.96 -12.40 -29.23
N LYS A 75 7.68 -11.18 -29.69
CA LYS A 75 7.45 -10.87 -31.12
C LYS A 75 8.69 -11.10 -31.99
N LYS A 76 9.90 -10.98 -31.44
CA LYS A 76 11.17 -11.14 -32.16
C LYS A 76 11.48 -12.63 -32.39
N GLU A 77 11.35 -13.42 -31.35
CA GLU A 77 11.65 -14.86 -31.38
C GLU A 77 10.42 -15.70 -31.78
N LYS A 78 9.24 -15.11 -31.79
CA LYS A 78 7.94 -15.76 -32.12
C LYS A 78 7.62 -16.95 -31.21
N VAL A 79 7.96 -16.85 -29.93
CA VAL A 79 7.76 -17.87 -28.89
C VAL A 79 7.15 -17.26 -27.63
N PHE A 80 6.56 -18.07 -26.75
CA PHE A 80 6.09 -17.66 -25.44
C PHE A 80 7.18 -17.93 -24.40
N LYS A 81 7.60 -16.89 -23.66
CA LYS A 81 8.66 -17.01 -22.65
C LYS A 81 8.08 -17.30 -21.28
N VAL A 82 8.30 -18.52 -20.80
CA VAL A 82 7.76 -19.04 -19.55
C VAL A 82 8.88 -19.25 -18.54
N LYS A 83 8.57 -19.05 -17.26
CA LYS A 83 9.49 -19.33 -16.14
C LYS A 83 8.90 -20.41 -15.25
N TYR A 84 9.73 -21.30 -14.75
CA TYR A 84 9.34 -22.38 -13.85
C TYR A 84 10.01 -22.22 -12.48
N ASN A 85 9.24 -22.48 -11.42
CA ASN A 85 9.71 -22.36 -10.05
C ASN A 85 9.39 -23.60 -9.24
N LEU A 86 10.29 -23.96 -8.32
CA LEU A 86 9.94 -24.85 -7.23
C LEU A 86 9.11 -24.08 -6.20
N PRO A 87 8.21 -24.76 -5.45
CA PRO A 87 7.58 -24.18 -4.27
C PRO A 87 8.62 -23.62 -3.29
N ALA A 88 8.24 -22.62 -2.48
CA ALA A 88 9.15 -21.99 -1.53
C ALA A 88 9.84 -23.00 -0.57
N HIS A 89 9.16 -24.07 -0.20
CA HIS A 89 9.71 -25.19 0.58
C HIS A 89 10.58 -26.16 -0.25
N LYS A 90 10.68 -26.00 -1.56
CA LYS A 90 11.49 -26.76 -2.52
C LYS A 90 11.14 -28.25 -2.70
N TRP A 91 10.05 -28.72 -2.12
CA TRP A 91 9.54 -30.09 -2.26
C TRP A 91 8.38 -30.16 -3.24
N GLY A 92 8.26 -31.26 -3.97
CA GLY A 92 7.17 -31.48 -4.94
C GLY A 92 7.54 -31.13 -6.37
N ARG A 93 6.54 -30.85 -7.18
CA ARG A 93 6.64 -30.55 -8.61
C ARG A 93 7.11 -29.12 -8.86
N ILE A 94 7.76 -28.90 -10.00
CA ILE A 94 7.94 -27.54 -10.54
C ILE A 94 6.61 -27.02 -11.07
N SER A 95 6.44 -25.70 -11.02
CA SER A 95 5.25 -25.05 -11.52
C SER A 95 5.62 -23.79 -12.30
N PRO A 96 4.91 -23.47 -13.38
CA PRO A 96 5.14 -22.22 -14.09
C PRO A 96 4.75 -21.02 -13.23
N GLU A 97 5.51 -19.96 -13.37
CA GLU A 97 5.26 -18.70 -12.68
C GLU A 97 3.85 -18.21 -13.01
N LYS A 98 3.07 -17.87 -11.94
CA LYS A 98 1.67 -17.46 -12.05
C LYS A 98 0.77 -18.46 -12.80
N SER A 99 1.13 -19.73 -12.84
CA SER A 99 0.39 -20.77 -13.59
C SER A 99 0.18 -20.42 -15.08
N LEU A 100 1.19 -19.82 -15.70
CA LEU A 100 1.15 -19.41 -17.12
C LEU A 100 2.11 -20.24 -17.95
N SER A 101 1.62 -21.37 -18.47
CA SER A 101 2.30 -22.32 -19.36
C SER A 101 1.27 -23.23 -20.03
N LEU A 102 1.65 -23.83 -21.14
CA LEU A 102 0.86 -24.86 -21.86
C LEU A 102 0.42 -26.00 -20.96
N CYS A 103 1.31 -26.45 -20.06
CA CYS A 103 1.04 -27.59 -19.18
C CYS A 103 -0.08 -27.37 -18.13
N VAL A 104 -0.56 -26.14 -17.95
CA VAL A 104 -1.57 -25.79 -16.94
C VAL A 104 -2.93 -25.45 -17.54
N PHE A 105 -3.04 -25.29 -18.84
CA PHE A 105 -4.35 -25.12 -19.49
C PHE A 105 -5.20 -26.38 -19.34
N HIS A 106 -6.49 -26.20 -19.40
CA HIS A 106 -7.44 -27.30 -19.37
C HIS A 106 -7.18 -28.26 -20.52
N ARG A 107 -7.43 -29.56 -20.29
CA ARG A 107 -7.01 -30.61 -21.23
C ARG A 107 -7.44 -30.36 -22.69
N PRO A 108 -8.70 -30.05 -22.99
CA PRO A 108 -9.10 -29.78 -24.38
C PRO A 108 -8.40 -28.58 -25.01
N THR A 109 -8.20 -27.50 -24.23
CA THR A 109 -7.49 -26.29 -24.67
C THR A 109 -6.01 -26.60 -24.93
N ARG A 110 -5.37 -27.33 -23.98
CA ARG A 110 -3.97 -27.76 -24.12
C ARG A 110 -3.80 -28.64 -25.36
N HIS A 111 -4.69 -29.62 -25.57
CA HIS A 111 -4.65 -30.52 -26.75
C HIS A 111 -4.73 -29.73 -28.07
N ALA A 112 -5.61 -28.73 -28.15
CA ALA A 112 -5.69 -27.89 -29.33
C ALA A 112 -4.41 -27.08 -29.61
N TYR A 113 -3.74 -26.58 -28.58
CA TYR A 113 -2.48 -25.83 -28.75
C TYR A 113 -1.27 -26.69 -29.04
N CYS A 114 -1.26 -27.94 -28.56
CA CYS A 114 -0.10 -28.82 -28.63
C CYS A 114 -0.14 -29.79 -29.84
N LYS A 115 -1.34 -30.08 -30.37
CA LYS A 115 -1.50 -31.01 -31.51
C LYS A 115 -0.67 -30.56 -32.74
N GLY A 116 0.10 -31.46 -33.29
CA GLY A 116 1.01 -31.15 -34.41
C GLY A 116 2.21 -30.25 -34.02
N LYS A 117 2.50 -30.06 -32.73
CA LYS A 117 3.66 -29.28 -32.23
C LYS A 117 4.45 -30.02 -31.16
N TYR A 118 3.76 -30.77 -30.33
CA TYR A 118 4.35 -31.49 -29.21
C TYR A 118 3.87 -32.95 -29.18
N ILE A 119 4.63 -33.78 -28.50
CA ILE A 119 4.23 -35.11 -28.05
C ILE A 119 4.19 -35.09 -26.53
N ASP A 120 3.08 -35.55 -25.96
CA ASP A 120 2.86 -35.59 -24.50
C ASP A 120 3.25 -36.97 -23.95
N ILE A 121 4.21 -37.00 -23.04
CA ILE A 121 4.80 -38.22 -22.46
C ILE A 121 4.50 -38.26 -20.97
N ASP A 122 3.73 -39.25 -20.51
CA ASP A 122 3.30 -39.40 -19.13
C ASP A 122 3.83 -40.70 -18.50
N PHE A 123 4.05 -40.70 -17.19
CA PHE A 123 4.31 -41.88 -16.42
C PHE A 123 3.02 -42.69 -16.19
N LYS A 124 3.01 -43.95 -16.56
CA LYS A 124 1.88 -44.85 -16.28
C LYS A 124 1.69 -45.07 -14.79
N ASN A 125 0.51 -44.75 -14.27
CA ASN A 125 0.13 -44.95 -12.87
C ASN A 125 1.20 -44.46 -11.87
N ALA A 126 1.80 -43.31 -12.11
CA ALA A 126 3.02 -42.78 -11.49
C ALA A 126 3.11 -43.03 -9.96
N HIS A 127 2.19 -42.45 -9.17
CA HIS A 127 2.30 -42.47 -7.71
C HIS A 127 2.13 -43.87 -7.08
N PRO A 128 1.14 -44.67 -7.46
CA PRO A 128 1.08 -46.06 -6.97
C PRO A 128 2.33 -46.86 -7.31
N VAL A 129 2.88 -46.72 -8.52
CA VAL A 129 4.09 -47.42 -8.95
C VAL A 129 5.32 -46.92 -8.20
N ILE A 130 5.44 -45.59 -7.97
CA ILE A 130 6.50 -45.02 -7.10
C ILE A 130 6.42 -45.63 -5.69
N ILE A 131 5.24 -45.66 -5.08
CA ILE A 131 5.03 -46.17 -3.72
C ILE A 131 5.38 -47.67 -3.67
N TYR A 132 4.91 -48.45 -4.66
CA TYR A 132 5.23 -49.86 -4.76
C TYR A 132 6.72 -50.12 -4.84
N ASN A 133 7.42 -49.43 -5.75
CA ASN A 133 8.87 -49.59 -5.90
C ASN A 133 9.64 -49.16 -4.65
N ILE A 134 9.25 -48.08 -3.98
CA ILE A 134 9.85 -47.62 -2.71
C ILE A 134 9.67 -48.71 -1.62
N CYS A 135 8.49 -49.31 -1.50
CA CYS A 135 8.23 -50.38 -0.56
C CYS A 135 9.11 -51.59 -0.84
N MET A 136 9.20 -52.03 -2.08
CA MET A 136 10.04 -53.16 -2.49
C MET A 136 11.52 -52.92 -2.18
N LEU A 137 12.05 -51.73 -2.47
CA LEU A 137 13.44 -51.35 -2.21
C LEU A 137 13.78 -51.28 -0.70
N ASN A 138 12.79 -51.05 0.15
CA ASN A 138 12.96 -50.85 1.58
C ASN A 138 12.38 -52.04 2.41
N GLY A 139 11.93 -53.13 1.77
CA GLY A 139 11.38 -54.31 2.45
C GLY A 139 10.09 -54.06 3.20
N LEU A 140 9.30 -53.05 2.79
CA LEU A 140 8.00 -52.78 3.41
C LEU A 140 6.92 -53.71 2.81
N PRO A 141 6.05 -54.33 3.62
CA PRO A 141 4.94 -55.12 3.11
C PRO A 141 3.95 -54.26 2.32
N CYS A 142 3.68 -54.63 1.07
CA CYS A 142 2.83 -53.86 0.17
C CYS A 142 2.05 -54.75 -0.81
N PRO A 143 1.35 -55.83 -0.32
CA PRO A 143 0.68 -56.79 -1.17
C PRO A 143 -0.51 -56.21 -1.96
N THR A 144 -1.29 -55.26 -1.36
CA THR A 144 -2.47 -54.72 -2.01
C THR A 144 -2.11 -53.69 -3.10
N ILE A 145 -1.13 -52.82 -2.82
CA ILE A 145 -0.64 -51.87 -3.82
C ILE A 145 0.06 -52.62 -4.97
N LYS A 146 0.78 -53.71 -4.71
CA LYS A 146 1.34 -54.59 -5.74
C LYS A 146 0.24 -55.11 -6.66
N LYS A 147 -0.83 -55.75 -6.09
CA LYS A 147 -1.98 -56.23 -6.87
C LYS A 147 -2.63 -55.09 -7.72
N TYR A 148 -2.79 -53.92 -7.11
CA TYR A 148 -3.34 -52.77 -7.83
C TYR A 148 -2.44 -52.34 -9.00
N CYS A 149 -1.14 -52.23 -8.81
CA CYS A 149 -0.21 -51.86 -9.87
C CYS A 149 -0.17 -52.88 -11.02
N GLU A 150 -0.26 -54.20 -10.69
CA GLU A 150 -0.26 -55.27 -11.65
C GLU A 150 -1.59 -55.45 -12.40
N ASN A 151 -2.73 -55.14 -11.74
CA ASN A 151 -4.09 -55.37 -12.27
C ASN A 151 -4.98 -54.12 -12.22
N ARG A 152 -4.43 -52.97 -12.51
CA ARG A 152 -5.08 -51.66 -12.35
C ARG A 152 -6.46 -51.59 -12.99
N GLU A 153 -6.60 -51.97 -14.24
CA GLU A 153 -7.88 -51.81 -14.96
C GLU A 153 -8.97 -52.70 -14.34
N LYS A 154 -8.64 -53.91 -13.89
CA LYS A 154 -9.58 -54.75 -13.17
C LYS A 154 -10.03 -54.10 -11.85
N TYR A 155 -9.10 -53.58 -11.05
CA TYR A 155 -9.43 -52.87 -9.81
C TYR A 155 -10.36 -51.67 -10.05
N LEU A 156 -10.08 -50.88 -11.05
CA LEU A 156 -10.94 -49.73 -11.41
C LEU A 156 -12.31 -50.21 -11.88
N GLN A 157 -12.39 -51.30 -12.67
CA GLN A 157 -13.64 -51.84 -13.16
C GLN A 157 -14.49 -52.42 -12.00
N ASP A 158 -13.87 -53.13 -11.06
CA ASP A 158 -14.58 -53.68 -9.87
C ASP A 158 -15.19 -52.53 -9.03
N ILE A 159 -14.50 -51.39 -8.91
CA ILE A 159 -15.04 -50.19 -8.25
C ILE A 159 -16.20 -49.58 -9.05
N CYS A 160 -16.04 -49.47 -10.40
CA CYS A 160 -17.08 -48.91 -11.26
C CYS A 160 -18.36 -49.77 -11.18
N ASP A 161 -18.23 -51.08 -11.26
CA ASP A 161 -19.37 -51.98 -11.26
C ASP A 161 -20.09 -52.01 -9.91
N HIS A 162 -19.29 -52.03 -8.82
CA HIS A 162 -19.84 -52.10 -7.46
C HIS A 162 -20.56 -50.79 -7.06
N HIS A 163 -19.93 -49.64 -7.33
CA HIS A 163 -20.43 -48.35 -6.92
C HIS A 163 -21.20 -47.61 -8.02
N ARG A 164 -21.32 -48.19 -9.22
CA ARG A 164 -21.96 -47.57 -10.41
C ARG A 164 -21.45 -46.19 -10.71
N VAL A 165 -20.14 -46.05 -10.74
CA VAL A 165 -19.43 -44.79 -11.02
C VAL A 165 -18.61 -44.89 -12.31
N GLU A 166 -18.28 -43.73 -12.86
CA GLU A 166 -17.38 -43.70 -14.00
C GLU A 166 -15.94 -44.03 -13.62
N ARG A 167 -15.14 -44.50 -14.57
CA ARG A 167 -13.73 -44.85 -14.39
C ARG A 167 -12.92 -43.67 -13.79
N GLY A 168 -13.29 -42.39 -14.08
CA GLY A 168 -12.68 -41.19 -13.54
C GLY A 168 -12.87 -41.06 -12.01
N ASP A 169 -14.05 -41.40 -11.50
CA ASP A 169 -14.36 -41.40 -10.08
C ASP A 169 -13.62 -42.53 -9.34
N ALA A 170 -13.55 -43.72 -9.93
CA ALA A 170 -12.77 -44.84 -9.40
C ALA A 170 -11.27 -44.53 -9.34
N LYS A 171 -10.70 -43.95 -10.39
CA LYS A 171 -9.30 -43.46 -10.42
C LYS A 171 -9.07 -42.40 -9.34
N THR A 172 -10.01 -41.49 -9.14
CA THR A 172 -9.92 -40.45 -8.14
C THR A 172 -9.92 -41.00 -6.72
N LEU A 173 -10.70 -42.07 -6.46
CA LEU A 173 -10.71 -42.79 -5.18
C LEU A 173 -9.32 -43.35 -4.86
N MET A 174 -8.75 -44.15 -5.78
CA MET A 174 -7.44 -44.78 -5.57
C MET A 174 -6.34 -43.72 -5.32
N LEU A 175 -6.36 -42.64 -6.05
CA LEU A 175 -5.41 -41.52 -5.84
C LEU A 175 -5.63 -40.81 -4.49
N ARG A 176 -6.87 -40.56 -4.07
CA ARG A 176 -7.18 -39.99 -2.75
C ARG A 176 -6.66 -40.89 -1.61
N MET A 177 -6.87 -42.17 -1.70
CA MET A 177 -6.40 -43.14 -0.67
C MET A 177 -4.87 -43.21 -0.60
N SER A 178 -4.19 -43.12 -1.73
CA SER A 178 -2.71 -43.07 -1.79
C SER A 178 -2.13 -41.92 -0.96
N TYR A 179 -2.87 -40.84 -0.80
CA TYR A 179 -2.48 -39.69 0.04
C TYR A 179 -3.15 -39.65 1.42
N GLY A 180 -3.95 -40.67 1.78
CA GLY A 180 -4.65 -40.75 3.07
C GLY A 180 -6.04 -40.17 3.03
N GLY A 181 -6.73 -40.22 1.88
CA GLY A 181 -8.17 -40.10 1.81
C GLY A 181 -8.84 -41.28 2.48
N VAL A 182 -10.06 -41.11 2.95
CA VAL A 182 -10.85 -42.13 3.63
C VAL A 182 -11.92 -42.64 2.67
N TYR A 183 -11.98 -43.93 2.52
CA TYR A 183 -12.89 -44.56 1.55
C TYR A 183 -14.35 -44.32 1.91
N GLU A 184 -14.69 -44.34 3.18
CA GLU A 184 -16.03 -44.08 3.69
C GLU A 184 -16.52 -42.69 3.32
N ASN A 185 -15.66 -41.68 3.32
CA ASN A 185 -16.01 -40.33 2.89
C ASN A 185 -16.34 -40.25 1.39
N TRP A 186 -15.60 -41.03 0.58
CA TRP A 186 -15.89 -41.10 -0.84
C TRP A 186 -17.21 -41.84 -1.14
N ILE A 187 -17.48 -42.96 -0.40
CA ILE A 187 -18.77 -43.68 -0.48
C ILE A 187 -19.90 -42.70 -0.17
N ALA A 188 -19.84 -41.98 0.96
CA ALA A 188 -20.87 -41.03 1.34
C ALA A 188 -21.10 -39.92 0.27
N GLU A 189 -20.04 -39.46 -0.37
CA GLU A 189 -20.16 -38.55 -1.53
C GLU A 189 -20.94 -39.17 -2.70
N GLN A 190 -20.70 -40.45 -3.00
CA GLN A 190 -21.39 -41.17 -4.09
C GLN A 190 -22.83 -41.53 -3.71
N GLU A 191 -23.10 -41.92 -2.45
CA GLU A 191 -24.43 -42.16 -1.94
C GLU A 191 -25.32 -40.92 -2.05
N LEU A 192 -24.80 -39.73 -1.71
CA LEU A 192 -25.48 -38.46 -1.86
C LEU A 192 -25.78 -38.14 -3.33
N LYS A 193 -24.82 -38.40 -4.23
CA LYS A 193 -25.01 -38.15 -5.68
C LYS A 193 -26.05 -39.06 -6.32
N GLN A 194 -26.11 -40.34 -5.88
CA GLN A 194 -26.92 -41.37 -6.49
C GLN A 194 -28.21 -41.71 -5.69
N ASN A 195 -28.38 -41.07 -4.52
CA ASN A 195 -29.45 -41.37 -3.57
C ASN A 195 -29.59 -42.87 -3.28
N ARG A 196 -28.47 -43.55 -2.99
CA ARG A 196 -28.34 -44.97 -2.77
C ARG A 196 -27.26 -45.30 -1.75
N ILE A 197 -27.47 -46.37 -0.94
CA ILE A 197 -26.50 -46.87 0.02
C ILE A 197 -25.61 -47.95 -0.65
N PHE A 198 -24.30 -47.90 -0.39
CA PHE A 198 -23.31 -48.85 -0.88
C PHE A 198 -22.58 -49.53 0.25
N ASN A 199 -22.34 -50.81 0.11
CA ASN A 199 -21.45 -51.55 1.00
C ASN A 199 -19.98 -51.32 0.55
N PRO A 200 -19.02 -51.11 1.51
CA PRO A 200 -17.63 -51.02 1.17
C PRO A 200 -17.05 -52.29 0.54
N LEU A 201 -16.14 -52.15 -0.40
CA LEU A 201 -15.39 -53.25 -0.98
C LEU A 201 -14.24 -53.66 -0.03
N PRO A 202 -14.16 -54.93 0.45
CA PRO A 202 -13.12 -55.36 1.38
C PRO A 202 -11.69 -55.11 0.89
N GLU A 203 -11.43 -55.38 -0.38
CA GLU A 203 -10.10 -55.17 -1.00
C GLU A 203 -9.65 -53.71 -0.99
N ILE A 204 -10.59 -52.79 -1.06
CA ILE A 204 -10.31 -51.35 -1.01
C ILE A 204 -10.06 -50.87 0.42
N LEU A 205 -10.72 -51.46 1.41
CA LEU A 205 -10.41 -51.22 2.83
C LEU A 205 -9.02 -51.75 3.22
N GLU A 206 -8.63 -52.92 2.67
CA GLU A 206 -7.28 -53.47 2.84
C GLU A 206 -6.23 -52.51 2.24
N TYR A 207 -6.49 -52.02 1.03
CA TYR A 207 -5.65 -51.01 0.38
C TYR A 207 -5.53 -49.74 1.22
N GLN A 208 -6.63 -49.21 1.77
CA GLN A 208 -6.62 -48.07 2.67
C GLN A 208 -5.73 -48.28 3.90
N THR A 209 -5.85 -49.44 4.51
CA THR A 209 -5.08 -49.82 5.71
C THR A 209 -3.59 -49.95 5.41
N GLU A 210 -3.23 -50.60 4.31
CA GLU A 210 -1.84 -50.71 3.85
C GLU A 210 -1.25 -49.31 3.52
N MET A 211 -2.00 -48.47 2.82
CA MET A 211 -1.55 -47.14 2.53
C MET A 211 -1.39 -46.24 3.78
N ALA A 212 -2.20 -46.46 4.81
CA ALA A 212 -2.02 -45.76 6.08
C ALA A 212 -0.70 -46.12 6.75
N TYR A 213 -0.37 -47.45 6.78
CA TYR A 213 0.90 -47.94 7.29
C TYR A 213 2.10 -47.39 6.50
N ILE A 214 2.07 -47.47 5.19
CA ILE A 214 3.17 -46.97 4.31
C ILE A 214 3.38 -45.47 4.52
N ARG A 215 2.29 -44.69 4.55
CA ARG A 215 2.34 -43.26 4.79
C ARG A 215 2.99 -42.92 6.13
N ASP A 216 2.69 -43.67 7.17
CA ASP A 216 3.27 -43.43 8.49
C ASP A 216 4.78 -43.70 8.47
N LYS A 217 5.23 -44.76 7.79
CA LYS A 217 6.66 -45.07 7.60
C LYS A 217 7.39 -44.00 6.79
N VAL A 218 6.75 -43.49 5.75
CA VAL A 218 7.30 -42.35 4.95
C VAL A 218 7.38 -41.10 5.82
N PHE A 219 6.35 -40.81 6.60
CA PHE A 219 6.34 -39.65 7.49
C PHE A 219 7.42 -39.70 8.57
N GLU A 220 7.58 -40.83 9.25
CA GLU A 220 8.62 -41.04 10.28
C GLU A 220 10.02 -40.63 9.76
N LYS A 221 10.35 -40.93 8.50
CA LYS A 221 11.66 -40.66 7.90
C LYS A 221 11.78 -39.28 7.25
N ASN A 222 10.65 -38.57 7.01
CA ASN A 222 10.62 -37.34 6.19
C ASN A 222 9.96 -36.14 6.90
N THR A 223 10.00 -36.09 8.22
CA THR A 223 9.46 -34.97 9.02
C THR A 223 10.06 -33.60 8.62
N HIS A 224 11.30 -33.61 8.10
CA HIS A 224 11.97 -32.40 7.59
C HIS A 224 11.23 -31.76 6.41
N ILE A 225 10.47 -32.53 5.60
CA ILE A 225 9.63 -31.99 4.53
C ILE A 225 8.57 -31.07 5.17
N ILE A 226 7.93 -31.52 6.23
CA ILE A 226 6.91 -30.74 6.94
C ILE A 226 7.51 -29.51 7.62
N ALA A 227 8.69 -29.64 8.22
CA ALA A 227 9.39 -28.51 8.82
C ALA A 227 9.71 -27.40 7.77
N ASP A 228 10.11 -27.81 6.56
CA ASP A 228 10.36 -26.87 5.49
C ASP A 228 9.06 -26.21 4.96
N VAL A 229 7.94 -26.95 4.91
CA VAL A 229 6.62 -26.42 4.55
C VAL A 229 6.14 -25.42 5.61
N GLU A 230 6.27 -25.73 6.89
CA GLU A 230 5.91 -24.80 7.99
C GLU A 230 6.79 -23.55 8.01
N LYS A 231 8.06 -23.70 7.67
CA LYS A 231 8.98 -22.55 7.54
C LYS A 231 8.61 -21.65 6.37
N ALA A 232 8.16 -22.23 5.26
CA ALA A 232 7.77 -21.46 4.07
C ALA A 232 6.39 -20.81 4.23
N ASP A 233 5.46 -21.45 4.94
CA ASP A 233 4.14 -20.93 5.27
C ASP A 233 3.74 -21.32 6.71
N PRO A 234 4.00 -20.46 7.69
CA PRO A 234 3.68 -20.73 9.09
C PRO A 234 2.18 -20.90 9.39
N GLN A 235 1.30 -20.52 8.47
CA GLN A 235 -0.14 -20.66 8.61
C GLN A 235 -0.71 -21.91 7.95
N TYR A 236 0.09 -22.66 7.19
CA TYR A 236 -0.36 -23.78 6.37
C TYR A 236 -1.16 -24.85 7.15
N PHE A 237 -0.74 -25.15 8.39
CA PHE A 237 -1.40 -26.11 9.26
C PHE A 237 -2.29 -25.50 10.35
N LYS A 238 -2.42 -24.14 10.39
CA LYS A 238 -3.25 -23.43 11.38
C LYS A 238 -4.68 -23.16 10.89
N ASN A 239 -5.18 -23.92 9.94
CA ASN A 239 -6.52 -23.74 9.41
C ASN A 239 -7.57 -24.16 10.46
N PRO A 240 -8.64 -23.35 10.72
CA PRO A 240 -9.71 -23.66 11.68
C PRO A 240 -10.48 -24.98 11.42
N LYS A 241 -10.30 -25.59 10.25
CA LYS A 241 -10.87 -26.90 9.91
C LYS A 241 -10.23 -28.06 10.68
N TYR A 242 -9.01 -27.89 11.18
CA TYR A 242 -8.31 -28.90 11.97
C TYR A 242 -8.51 -28.58 13.44
N LYS A 243 -9.51 -29.25 14.03
CA LYS A 243 -9.99 -28.95 15.39
C LYS A 243 -9.16 -29.62 16.50
N THR A 244 -8.48 -30.71 16.19
CA THR A 244 -7.69 -31.47 17.16
C THR A 244 -6.22 -31.61 16.75
N PRO A 245 -5.29 -31.86 17.68
CA PRO A 245 -3.90 -32.18 17.35
C PRO A 245 -3.78 -33.37 16.38
N ASP A 246 -4.67 -34.36 16.47
CA ASP A 246 -4.69 -35.53 15.59
C ASP A 246 -5.10 -35.15 14.16
N ASP A 247 -6.04 -34.21 13.97
CA ASP A 247 -6.39 -33.68 12.65
C ASP A 247 -5.19 -33.00 11.99
N VAL A 248 -4.44 -32.22 12.78
CA VAL A 248 -3.23 -31.55 12.32
C VAL A 248 -2.16 -32.59 11.95
N LEU A 249 -1.92 -33.59 12.78
CA LEU A 249 -0.96 -34.66 12.52
C LEU A 249 -1.35 -35.43 11.26
N HIS A 250 -2.63 -35.80 11.13
CA HIS A 250 -3.14 -36.47 9.94
C HIS A 250 -2.93 -35.63 8.67
N LYS A 251 -3.17 -34.31 8.75
CA LYS A 251 -2.89 -33.42 7.64
C LYS A 251 -1.40 -33.34 7.31
N LYS A 252 -0.52 -33.30 8.32
CA LYS A 252 0.93 -33.31 8.13
C LYS A 252 1.39 -34.59 7.42
N LYS A 253 0.88 -35.76 7.84
CA LYS A 253 1.16 -37.06 7.20
C LYS A 253 0.73 -37.07 5.73
N LYS A 254 -0.48 -36.60 5.41
CA LYS A 254 -0.98 -36.45 4.03
C LYS A 254 -0.11 -35.54 3.19
N THR A 255 0.24 -34.39 3.74
CA THR A 255 1.06 -33.38 3.05
C THR A 255 2.46 -33.95 2.77
N CYS A 256 3.06 -34.61 3.75
CA CYS A 256 4.35 -35.26 3.60
C CYS A 256 4.32 -36.30 2.47
N MET A 257 3.33 -37.19 2.46
CA MET A 257 3.20 -38.24 1.42
C MET A 257 3.02 -37.66 0.03
N SER A 258 2.20 -36.60 -0.09
CA SER A 258 2.01 -35.91 -1.37
C SER A 258 3.31 -35.28 -1.88
N HIS A 259 4.03 -34.53 -1.03
CA HIS A 259 5.31 -33.93 -1.43
C HIS A 259 6.38 -34.99 -1.71
N PHE A 260 6.39 -36.09 -0.96
CA PHE A 260 7.29 -37.20 -1.18
C PHE A 260 7.12 -37.80 -2.60
N CYS A 261 5.90 -38.20 -2.95
CA CYS A 261 5.60 -38.74 -4.27
C CYS A 261 5.86 -37.75 -5.41
N ASN A 262 5.36 -36.52 -5.26
CA ASN A 262 5.55 -35.47 -6.27
C ASN A 262 7.03 -35.09 -6.48
N THR A 263 7.85 -35.17 -5.44
CA THR A 263 9.29 -34.92 -5.55
C THR A 263 10.00 -36.01 -6.33
N ILE A 264 9.65 -37.28 -6.06
CA ILE A 264 10.24 -38.41 -6.78
C ILE A 264 9.82 -38.39 -8.25
N GLU A 265 8.53 -38.17 -8.53
CA GLU A 265 8.00 -38.06 -9.89
C GLU A 265 8.72 -36.96 -10.69
N ARG A 266 8.90 -35.76 -10.10
CA ARG A 266 9.69 -34.71 -10.73
C ARG A 266 11.11 -35.14 -11.03
N HIS A 267 11.78 -35.83 -10.12
CA HIS A 267 13.13 -36.30 -10.37
C HIS A 267 13.23 -37.37 -11.47
N LEU A 268 12.24 -38.26 -11.55
CA LEU A 268 12.11 -39.19 -12.66
C LEU A 268 11.98 -38.46 -14.01
N GLN A 269 11.10 -37.45 -14.04
CA GLN A 269 10.93 -36.58 -15.18
C GLN A 269 12.24 -35.87 -15.55
N GLU A 270 12.91 -35.25 -14.58
CA GLU A 270 14.17 -34.53 -14.79
C GLU A 270 15.29 -35.45 -15.29
N VAL A 271 15.30 -36.71 -14.88
CA VAL A 271 16.26 -37.71 -15.38
C VAL A 271 16.02 -38.06 -16.87
N CYS A 272 14.76 -38.26 -17.25
CA CYS A 272 14.40 -38.47 -18.67
C CYS A 272 14.82 -37.27 -19.51
N ILE A 273 14.45 -36.04 -19.11
CA ILE A 273 14.79 -34.81 -19.81
C ILE A 273 16.31 -34.61 -19.87
N LYS A 274 17.02 -34.85 -18.78
CA LYS A 274 18.49 -34.76 -18.74
C LYS A 274 19.15 -35.77 -19.68
N TYR A 275 18.63 -36.99 -19.74
CA TYR A 275 19.12 -37.99 -20.73
C TYR A 275 18.98 -37.50 -22.15
N LEU A 276 17.82 -36.90 -22.50
CA LEU A 276 17.61 -36.33 -23.86
C LEU A 276 18.56 -35.18 -24.16
N ILE A 277 18.84 -34.32 -23.16
CA ILE A 277 19.80 -33.22 -23.32
C ILE A 277 21.20 -33.76 -23.52
N ASP A 278 21.66 -34.66 -22.65
CA ASP A 278 23.03 -35.11 -22.61
C ASP A 278 23.37 -36.06 -23.80
N ASN A 279 22.41 -36.82 -24.35
CA ASN A 279 22.64 -37.87 -25.35
C ASN A 279 21.96 -37.63 -26.68
N LYS A 280 20.96 -36.73 -26.76
CA LYS A 280 20.17 -36.50 -28.00
C LYS A 280 20.17 -35.03 -28.44
N ASN A 281 21.03 -34.20 -27.84
CA ASN A 281 21.18 -32.78 -28.15
C ASN A 281 19.91 -31.92 -27.99
N PHE A 282 19.00 -32.31 -27.10
CA PHE A 282 17.84 -31.49 -26.80
C PHE A 282 18.25 -30.20 -26.06
N ASN A 283 17.60 -29.10 -26.41
CA ASN A 283 17.76 -27.85 -25.70
C ASN A 283 16.66 -27.70 -24.63
N ILE A 284 17.05 -27.72 -23.35
CA ILE A 284 16.11 -27.56 -22.24
C ILE A 284 15.27 -26.27 -22.32
N HIS A 285 15.80 -25.22 -22.95
CA HIS A 285 15.15 -23.94 -23.06
C HIS A 285 14.12 -23.83 -24.19
N ASP A 286 14.11 -24.79 -25.12
CA ASP A 286 13.37 -24.68 -26.39
C ASP A 286 12.54 -25.93 -26.74
N ASP A 287 13.00 -27.10 -26.34
CA ASP A 287 12.49 -28.37 -26.87
C ASP A 287 11.59 -29.13 -25.90
N VAL A 288 11.52 -28.72 -24.63
CA VAL A 288 10.85 -29.47 -23.60
C VAL A 288 9.94 -28.57 -22.77
N VAL A 289 8.70 -29.03 -22.52
CA VAL A 289 7.76 -28.39 -21.60
C VAL A 289 7.51 -29.37 -20.43
N PRO A 290 7.91 -29.03 -19.20
CA PRO A 290 7.66 -29.88 -18.05
C PRO A 290 6.16 -29.82 -17.67
N CYS A 291 5.51 -30.98 -17.62
CA CYS A 291 4.14 -31.16 -17.19
C CYS A 291 4.09 -31.62 -15.72
N GLN A 292 2.87 -31.76 -15.15
CA GLN A 292 2.73 -32.15 -13.76
C GLN A 292 3.13 -33.61 -13.50
N ASP A 293 2.77 -34.51 -14.40
CA ASP A 293 2.91 -35.97 -14.32
C ASP A 293 3.74 -36.56 -15.48
N GLY A 294 4.33 -35.71 -16.31
CA GLY A 294 5.10 -36.05 -17.47
C GLY A 294 5.79 -34.85 -18.08
N PHE A 295 6.11 -34.89 -19.34
CA PHE A 295 6.69 -33.78 -20.07
C PHE A 295 6.31 -33.84 -21.54
N MET A 296 6.25 -32.68 -22.20
CA MET A 296 6.07 -32.62 -23.64
C MET A 296 7.38 -32.29 -24.31
N ILE A 297 7.63 -32.93 -25.47
CA ILE A 297 8.76 -32.63 -26.37
C ILE A 297 8.22 -32.13 -27.69
N ARG A 298 9.04 -31.35 -28.40
CA ARG A 298 8.66 -30.93 -29.76
C ARG A 298 8.52 -32.16 -30.70
N GLU A 299 7.42 -32.22 -31.46
CA GLU A 299 7.09 -33.34 -32.31
C GLU A 299 8.18 -33.67 -33.33
N ASN A 300 8.84 -32.66 -33.89
CA ASN A 300 9.94 -32.83 -34.87
C ASN A 300 11.22 -33.45 -34.27
N LEU A 301 11.29 -33.62 -32.95
CA LEU A 301 12.42 -34.26 -32.25
C LEU A 301 12.09 -35.70 -31.80
N TRP A 302 10.92 -36.19 -32.18
CA TRP A 302 10.57 -37.58 -31.94
C TRP A 302 11.45 -38.55 -32.71
N PHE A 303 11.86 -39.64 -32.08
CA PHE A 303 12.56 -40.74 -32.72
C PHE A 303 12.11 -42.09 -32.16
N ASP A 304 12.23 -43.15 -32.99
CA ASP A 304 11.87 -44.49 -32.54
C ASP A 304 12.75 -44.97 -31.41
N GLY A 305 12.13 -45.45 -30.35
CA GLY A 305 12.82 -45.92 -29.16
C GLY A 305 13.00 -44.88 -28.05
N LEU A 306 12.63 -43.60 -28.25
CA LEU A 306 12.73 -42.52 -27.26
C LEU A 306 12.16 -42.92 -25.90
N ILE A 307 10.95 -43.53 -25.87
CA ILE A 307 10.28 -43.97 -24.66
C ILE A 307 11.14 -45.00 -23.94
N ASN A 308 11.60 -46.04 -24.61
CA ASN A 308 12.42 -47.10 -24.02
C ASN A 308 13.76 -46.56 -23.46
N GLU A 309 14.37 -45.63 -24.16
CA GLU A 309 15.62 -44.98 -23.69
C GLU A 309 15.39 -44.14 -22.43
N CYS A 310 14.31 -43.33 -22.39
CA CYS A 310 13.93 -42.56 -21.22
C CYS A 310 13.54 -43.46 -20.01
N GLU A 311 12.77 -44.52 -20.25
CA GLU A 311 12.46 -45.51 -19.23
C GLU A 311 13.73 -46.20 -18.68
N THR A 312 14.65 -46.58 -19.57
CA THR A 312 15.92 -47.18 -19.21
C THR A 312 16.75 -46.24 -18.33
N ALA A 313 16.85 -44.94 -18.73
CA ALA A 313 17.58 -43.96 -17.96
C ALA A 313 16.98 -43.75 -16.57
N ALA A 314 15.66 -43.56 -16.45
CA ALA A 314 14.97 -43.41 -15.18
C ALA A 314 15.04 -44.66 -14.32
N ASN A 315 14.76 -45.82 -14.87
CA ASN A 315 14.73 -47.11 -14.15
C ASN A 315 16.11 -47.54 -13.67
N ASN A 316 17.17 -47.30 -14.46
CA ASN A 316 18.53 -47.62 -14.04
C ASN A 316 18.99 -46.74 -12.85
N LEU A 317 18.70 -45.48 -12.85
CA LEU A 317 19.12 -44.56 -11.82
C LEU A 317 18.36 -44.78 -10.48
N PHE A 318 17.07 -44.93 -10.57
CA PHE A 318 16.22 -45.11 -9.38
C PHE A 318 16.05 -46.60 -8.99
N LYS A 319 16.44 -47.56 -9.85
CA LYS A 319 16.15 -48.99 -9.67
C LYS A 319 14.66 -49.27 -9.60
N PHE A 320 13.85 -48.47 -10.29
CA PHE A 320 12.40 -48.62 -10.38
C PHE A 320 11.99 -49.40 -11.65
N LYS A 321 10.74 -49.82 -11.65
CA LYS A 321 10.04 -50.32 -12.83
C LYS A 321 8.93 -49.33 -13.20
N MET A 322 9.31 -48.23 -13.81
CA MET A 322 8.38 -47.23 -14.33
C MET A 322 8.21 -47.45 -15.84
N GLU A 323 7.00 -47.25 -16.31
CA GLU A 323 6.67 -47.22 -17.73
C GLU A 323 6.17 -45.82 -18.10
N LEU A 324 6.56 -45.39 -19.30
CA LEU A 324 6.09 -44.18 -19.93
C LEU A 324 5.04 -44.50 -21.01
N ASP A 325 4.19 -43.54 -21.31
CA ASP A 325 3.15 -43.64 -22.31
C ASP A 325 3.05 -42.34 -23.10
N VAL A 326 2.78 -42.43 -24.35
CA VAL A 326 2.48 -41.28 -25.21
C VAL A 326 0.98 -41.02 -25.13
N LYS A 327 0.62 -39.79 -24.76
CA LYS A 327 -0.77 -39.34 -24.72
C LYS A 327 -1.12 -38.69 -26.04
N GLU A 328 -2.14 -39.17 -26.66
CA GLU A 328 -2.72 -38.54 -27.84
C GLU A 328 -3.46 -37.27 -27.49
N PHE A 329 -3.44 -36.28 -28.36
CA PHE A 329 -4.19 -35.06 -28.26
C PHE A 329 -5.59 -35.25 -28.89
N ASP A 330 -6.37 -36.17 -28.32
CA ASP A 330 -7.64 -36.67 -28.83
C ASP A 330 -8.86 -35.82 -28.38
N GLU A 331 -8.73 -35.10 -27.23
CA GLU A 331 -9.76 -34.24 -26.68
C GLU A 331 -9.56 -32.77 -27.11
N ALA A 332 -8.88 -32.50 -28.22
CA ALA A 332 -8.75 -31.16 -28.73
C ALA A 332 -10.15 -30.55 -28.89
N CYS A 333 -10.36 -29.39 -28.29
CA CYS A 333 -11.52 -28.57 -28.63
C CYS A 333 -11.51 -28.40 -30.13
N GLU A 334 -12.55 -28.88 -30.83
CA GLU A 334 -12.81 -28.36 -32.14
C GLU A 334 -12.95 -26.84 -31.95
N ILE A 335 -11.98 -26.12 -32.42
CA ILE A 335 -12.22 -24.73 -32.70
C ILE A 335 -13.28 -24.85 -33.79
N PRO A 336 -14.42 -24.21 -33.68
CA PRO A 336 -15.08 -23.77 -34.87
C PRO A 336 -14.16 -22.70 -35.44
N ILE A 337 -13.08 -23.09 -36.07
CA ILE A 337 -12.66 -22.41 -37.25
C ILE A 337 -13.92 -22.55 -38.11
N ARG A 338 -14.82 -21.58 -37.99
CA ARG A 338 -15.43 -21.13 -39.20
C ARG A 338 -14.20 -20.82 -40.02
N GLU A 339 -13.79 -21.80 -40.86
CA GLU A 339 -13.23 -21.47 -42.12
C GLU A 339 -14.05 -20.28 -42.55
N ILE A 340 -13.40 -19.17 -42.71
CA ILE A 340 -13.86 -18.20 -43.66
C ILE A 340 -13.74 -18.99 -44.95
N GLU A 341 -14.66 -19.95 -45.14
CA GLU A 341 -15.17 -20.23 -46.45
C GLU A 341 -15.72 -18.87 -46.84
N ASP A 342 -15.05 -18.27 -47.80
CA ASP A 342 -15.60 -17.28 -48.68
C ASP A 342 -16.98 -17.81 -49.18
N GLU A 343 -17.99 -17.85 -48.32
CA GLU A 343 -19.35 -17.68 -48.78
C GLU A 343 -19.41 -16.21 -49.22
N GLU A 344 -19.07 -16.03 -50.51
CA GLU A 344 -19.51 -14.89 -51.30
C GLU A 344 -21.00 -14.68 -51.04
N ASN A 345 -21.34 -13.98 -49.96
CA ASN A 345 -22.63 -13.35 -49.62
C ASN A 345 -22.82 -13.04 -48.13
N ASP A 346 -21.75 -12.92 -47.31
CA ASP A 346 -21.85 -12.19 -46.01
C ASP A 346 -21.73 -10.70 -46.34
N GLU A 347 -22.84 -9.96 -46.21
CA GLU A 347 -22.79 -8.50 -46.34
C GLU A 347 -21.67 -7.95 -45.49
N ALA A 348 -20.64 -7.38 -46.16
CA ALA A 348 -19.52 -6.77 -45.46
C ALA A 348 -20.05 -5.74 -44.49
N GLU A 349 -19.41 -5.65 -43.30
CA GLU A 349 -19.66 -4.55 -42.37
C GLU A 349 -19.44 -3.24 -43.13
N PRO A 350 -20.40 -2.31 -43.14
CA PRO A 350 -20.17 -1.03 -43.81
C PRO A 350 -18.94 -0.35 -43.24
N GLU A 351 -18.04 0.13 -44.08
CA GLU A 351 -16.77 0.81 -43.65
C GLU A 351 -17.02 1.92 -42.65
N ASP A 352 -18.18 2.60 -42.76
CA ASP A 352 -18.61 3.69 -41.89
C ASP A 352 -18.84 3.28 -40.42
N ILE A 353 -19.13 2.00 -40.14
CA ILE A 353 -19.41 1.53 -38.77
C ILE A 353 -18.21 1.69 -37.85
N ARG A 354 -17.00 1.44 -38.35
CA ARG A 354 -15.75 1.59 -37.58
C ARG A 354 -15.40 3.06 -37.29
N GLN A 355 -15.99 3.99 -38.02
CA GLN A 355 -15.85 5.44 -37.77
C GLN A 355 -16.88 5.94 -36.74
N ILE A 356 -18.03 5.25 -36.67
CA ILE A 356 -19.14 5.61 -35.76
C ILE A 356 -18.92 5.06 -34.35
N ILE A 357 -18.34 3.86 -34.21
CA ILE A 357 -18.19 3.18 -32.91
C ILE A 357 -16.76 3.24 -32.42
N ASP A 358 -16.52 3.87 -31.28
CA ASP A 358 -15.22 3.90 -30.62
C ASP A 358 -14.68 2.47 -30.36
N GLU A 359 -13.39 2.28 -30.51
CA GLU A 359 -12.72 0.97 -30.40
C GLU A 359 -13.08 0.20 -29.09
N PRO A 360 -13.16 0.80 -27.88
CA PRO A 360 -13.54 0.07 -26.67
C PRO A 360 -14.96 -0.47 -26.71
N ILE A 361 -15.90 0.32 -27.26
CA ILE A 361 -17.30 -0.10 -27.42
C ILE A 361 -17.43 -1.13 -28.52
N TYR A 362 -16.72 -0.96 -29.63
CA TYR A 362 -16.64 -1.95 -30.70
C TYR A 362 -16.15 -3.30 -30.17
N ASN A 363 -15.09 -3.31 -29.39
CA ASN A 363 -14.57 -4.51 -28.75
C ASN A 363 -15.58 -5.14 -27.79
N LEU A 364 -16.33 -4.35 -27.04
CA LEU A 364 -17.40 -4.83 -26.15
C LEU A 364 -18.51 -5.55 -26.94
N ILE A 365 -18.97 -5.00 -28.06
CA ILE A 365 -20.11 -5.53 -28.82
C ILE A 365 -19.70 -6.62 -29.83
N CYS A 366 -18.50 -6.57 -30.37
CA CYS A 366 -18.04 -7.55 -31.36
C CYS A 366 -17.48 -8.83 -30.74
N LEU A 367 -16.77 -8.70 -29.59
CA LEU A 367 -16.12 -9.83 -28.92
C LEU A 367 -17.04 -10.65 -28.02
N SER A 368 -18.28 -10.22 -27.79
CA SER A 368 -19.26 -11.00 -27.02
C SER A 368 -19.90 -12.09 -27.88
N PRO A 369 -19.81 -13.38 -27.51
CA PRO A 369 -20.45 -14.44 -28.29
C PRO A 369 -21.97 -14.29 -28.33
N ILE A 370 -22.55 -14.68 -29.44
CA ILE A 370 -24.01 -14.78 -29.61
C ILE A 370 -24.41 -16.23 -29.45
N ASN A 371 -25.28 -16.54 -28.49
CA ASN A 371 -26.00 -17.80 -28.48
C ASN A 371 -27.37 -17.57 -29.06
N ASP A 372 -27.81 -18.47 -29.95
CA ASP A 372 -29.01 -18.38 -30.79
C ASP A 372 -30.34 -18.10 -30.07
N THR A 373 -30.37 -18.13 -28.73
CA THR A 373 -31.59 -17.95 -27.92
C THR A 373 -31.52 -16.88 -26.84
N LYS A 374 -30.33 -16.38 -26.46
CA LYS A 374 -30.17 -15.25 -25.52
C LYS A 374 -28.87 -14.52 -25.82
N ILE A 375 -28.92 -13.20 -25.81
CA ILE A 375 -27.71 -12.34 -25.82
C ILE A 375 -26.99 -12.49 -24.46
N THR A 376 -26.32 -13.62 -24.31
CA THR A 376 -25.63 -14.01 -23.09
C THR A 376 -24.12 -13.94 -23.32
N GLY A 377 -23.53 -12.81 -23.12
CA GLY A 377 -22.07 -12.69 -23.29
C GLY A 377 -21.50 -11.42 -22.72
N LEU A 378 -22.31 -10.40 -22.53
CA LEU A 378 -21.92 -9.15 -21.89
C LEU A 378 -21.90 -9.33 -20.37
N THR A 379 -20.71 -9.25 -19.76
CA THR A 379 -20.58 -9.30 -18.30
C THR A 379 -20.49 -7.88 -17.73
N GLU A 380 -20.80 -7.72 -16.46
CA GLU A 380 -20.60 -6.48 -15.73
C GLU A 380 -19.14 -6.04 -15.76
N TYR A 381 -18.22 -7.01 -15.75
CA TYR A 381 -16.77 -6.78 -15.86
C TYR A 381 -16.37 -6.17 -17.22
N ASP A 382 -16.95 -6.65 -18.32
CA ASP A 382 -16.65 -6.12 -19.65
C ASP A 382 -17.15 -4.67 -19.80
N ILE A 383 -18.32 -4.36 -19.24
CA ILE A 383 -18.85 -2.99 -19.16
C ILE A 383 -17.95 -2.12 -18.28
N ALA A 384 -17.49 -2.63 -17.13
CA ALA A 384 -16.60 -1.91 -16.24
C ALA A 384 -15.24 -1.60 -16.88
N LYS A 385 -14.71 -2.47 -17.75
CA LYS A 385 -13.50 -2.19 -18.55
C LYS A 385 -13.70 -1.00 -19.49
N VAL A 386 -14.84 -0.91 -20.14
CA VAL A 386 -15.14 0.21 -21.04
C VAL A 386 -15.27 1.50 -20.22
N ILE A 387 -15.95 1.44 -19.07
CA ILE A 387 -16.03 2.58 -18.14
C ILE A 387 -14.62 3.01 -17.70
N HIS A 388 -13.77 2.07 -17.32
CA HIS A 388 -12.38 2.35 -16.94
C HIS A 388 -11.60 2.99 -18.09
N HIS A 389 -11.78 2.55 -19.33
CA HIS A 389 -11.10 3.14 -20.48
C HIS A 389 -11.38 4.64 -20.60
N TYR A 390 -12.65 5.06 -20.42
CA TYR A 390 -13.06 6.46 -20.55
C TYR A 390 -12.72 7.32 -19.32
N TYR A 391 -12.71 6.73 -18.13
CA TYR A 391 -12.67 7.47 -16.86
C TYR A 391 -11.48 7.11 -15.96
N LYS A 392 -10.48 6.35 -16.46
CA LYS A 392 -9.30 5.90 -15.69
C LYS A 392 -8.48 7.07 -15.12
N ASP A 393 -8.49 8.22 -15.79
CA ASP A 393 -7.74 9.40 -15.38
C ASP A 393 -8.58 10.31 -14.46
N ASN A 394 -9.89 10.02 -14.34
CA ASN A 394 -10.81 10.80 -13.53
C ASN A 394 -11.18 10.15 -12.20
N PHE A 395 -11.04 8.83 -12.07
CA PHE A 395 -11.46 8.10 -10.87
C PHE A 395 -10.42 7.09 -10.40
N VAL A 396 -10.30 6.95 -9.08
CA VAL A 396 -9.48 5.93 -8.43
C VAL A 396 -10.23 5.36 -7.23
N CYS A 397 -10.22 4.03 -7.07
CA CYS A 397 -10.62 3.36 -5.83
C CYS A 397 -9.37 3.16 -4.97
N SER A 398 -9.29 3.81 -3.82
CA SER A 398 -8.14 3.68 -2.91
C SER A 398 -8.31 2.50 -1.93
N ASN A 399 -9.54 2.15 -1.58
CA ASN A 399 -9.84 1.07 -0.66
C ASN A 399 -11.09 0.30 -1.10
N ILE A 400 -10.90 -0.96 -1.52
CA ILE A 400 -11.99 -1.83 -1.98
C ILE A 400 -12.93 -2.20 -0.81
N LYS A 401 -12.37 -2.51 0.36
CA LYS A 401 -13.12 -2.96 1.54
C LYS A 401 -14.06 -1.86 2.05
N ASP A 402 -13.52 -0.68 2.24
CA ASP A 402 -14.23 0.46 2.82
C ASP A 402 -14.92 1.31 1.74
N ASN A 403 -14.78 0.93 0.45
CA ASN A 403 -15.39 1.57 -0.70
C ASN A 403 -15.05 3.05 -0.83
N ILE A 404 -13.76 3.39 -0.65
CA ILE A 404 -13.27 4.76 -0.74
C ILE A 404 -12.84 5.06 -2.17
N TRP A 405 -13.38 6.14 -2.71
CA TRP A 405 -13.14 6.59 -4.06
C TRP A 405 -12.62 8.02 -4.10
N TYR A 406 -11.86 8.33 -5.12
CA TYR A 406 -11.41 9.67 -5.46
C TYR A 406 -11.81 10.01 -6.89
N GLU A 407 -12.23 11.26 -7.08
CA GLU A 407 -12.54 11.87 -8.37
C GLU A 407 -11.56 13.00 -8.63
N PHE A 408 -10.97 13.04 -9.83
CA PHE A 408 -10.18 14.18 -10.27
C PHE A 408 -11.10 15.24 -10.84
N LYS A 409 -11.22 16.34 -10.11
CA LYS A 409 -12.07 17.48 -10.46
C LYS A 409 -11.48 18.77 -9.89
N ASP A 410 -11.71 19.91 -10.58
CA ASP A 410 -11.21 21.21 -10.16
C ASP A 410 -9.70 21.16 -9.83
N HIS A 411 -8.92 20.52 -10.73
CA HIS A 411 -7.46 20.36 -10.68
C HIS A 411 -6.92 19.55 -9.48
N ARG A 412 -7.77 18.78 -8.80
CA ARG A 412 -7.41 17.97 -7.62
C ARG A 412 -8.18 16.68 -7.51
N TRP A 413 -7.68 15.76 -6.69
CA TRP A 413 -8.37 14.55 -6.28
C TRP A 413 -9.27 14.83 -5.07
N ILE A 414 -10.55 14.63 -5.22
CA ILE A 414 -11.58 14.83 -4.20
C ILE A 414 -12.13 13.48 -3.78
N CYS A 415 -12.20 13.21 -2.48
CA CYS A 415 -12.84 11.99 -1.96
C CYS A 415 -14.34 12.00 -2.29
N SER A 416 -14.81 10.95 -2.96
CA SER A 416 -16.20 10.76 -3.37
C SER A 416 -16.87 9.67 -2.53
N ASP A 417 -18.03 9.96 -1.98
CA ASP A 417 -18.81 9.01 -1.19
C ASP A 417 -19.18 7.77 -2.00
N SER A 418 -18.53 6.65 -1.70
CA SER A 418 -18.81 5.35 -2.29
C SER A 418 -18.83 5.33 -3.84
N GLY A 419 -18.13 6.26 -4.48
CA GLY A 419 -18.11 6.40 -5.94
C GLY A 419 -19.45 6.87 -6.52
N SER A 420 -20.22 7.65 -5.76
CA SER A 420 -21.54 8.15 -6.17
C SER A 420 -21.51 8.94 -7.47
N THR A 421 -20.46 9.75 -7.66
CA THR A 421 -20.27 10.55 -8.88
C THR A 421 -20.10 9.64 -10.10
N LEU A 422 -19.22 8.63 -10.04
CA LEU A 422 -19.04 7.67 -11.12
C LEU A 422 -20.35 6.91 -11.40
N ARG A 423 -21.10 6.55 -10.36
CA ARG A 423 -22.38 5.87 -10.51
C ARG A 423 -23.43 6.74 -11.20
N ASN A 424 -23.42 8.05 -10.97
CA ASN A 424 -24.29 9.01 -11.67
C ASN A 424 -23.87 9.14 -13.13
N ILE A 425 -22.58 9.29 -13.42
CA ILE A 425 -22.03 9.30 -14.78
C ILE A 425 -22.46 8.04 -15.55
N ILE A 426 -22.36 6.85 -14.93
CA ILE A 426 -22.82 5.59 -15.54
C ILE A 426 -24.32 5.64 -15.87
N SER A 427 -25.11 6.27 -15.00
CA SER A 427 -26.57 6.31 -15.14
C SER A 427 -27.06 7.28 -16.21
N GLU A 428 -26.31 8.34 -16.46
CA GLU A 428 -26.67 9.47 -17.33
C GLU A 428 -25.76 9.53 -18.54
N ASP A 429 -24.56 10.09 -18.41
CA ASP A 429 -23.67 10.38 -19.54
C ASP A 429 -23.24 9.15 -20.31
N PHE A 430 -22.77 8.12 -19.59
CA PHE A 430 -22.31 6.89 -20.21
C PHE A 430 -23.45 6.12 -20.86
N ARG A 431 -24.63 6.08 -20.22
CA ARG A 431 -25.83 5.47 -20.79
C ARG A 431 -26.31 6.24 -22.02
N ASN A 432 -26.29 7.58 -22.01
CA ASN A 432 -26.65 8.42 -23.14
C ASN A 432 -25.75 8.17 -24.35
N LYS A 433 -24.41 8.06 -24.13
CA LYS A 433 -23.45 7.70 -25.18
C LYS A 433 -23.85 6.40 -25.92
N PHE A 434 -24.27 5.37 -25.19
CA PHE A 434 -24.79 4.13 -25.83
C PHE A 434 -26.14 4.31 -26.52
N SER A 435 -26.97 5.20 -26.04
CA SER A 435 -28.28 5.51 -26.67
C SER A 435 -28.09 6.31 -27.96
N GLU A 436 -27.13 7.20 -28.01
CA GLU A 436 -26.75 7.94 -29.24
C GLU A 436 -26.22 6.98 -30.29
N LEU A 437 -25.28 6.08 -29.93
CA LEU A 437 -24.81 5.04 -30.84
C LEU A 437 -25.90 4.15 -31.39
N LEU A 438 -26.93 3.84 -30.61
CA LEU A 438 -28.12 3.12 -31.12
C LEU A 438 -28.83 3.89 -32.21
N THR A 439 -28.92 5.21 -32.08
CA THR A 439 -29.53 6.09 -33.07
C THR A 439 -28.71 6.13 -34.36
N ASP A 440 -27.39 6.29 -34.20
CA ASP A 440 -26.43 6.37 -35.32
C ASP A 440 -26.35 5.07 -36.13
N LEU A 441 -26.55 3.91 -35.47
CA LEU A 441 -26.57 2.61 -36.14
C LEU A 441 -27.91 2.22 -36.75
N THR A 442 -29.00 2.92 -36.40
CA THR A 442 -30.36 2.62 -36.92
C THR A 442 -30.49 2.65 -38.44
N PRO A 443 -29.80 3.57 -39.17
CA PRO A 443 -29.82 3.54 -40.65
C PRO A 443 -29.32 2.24 -41.25
N PHE A 444 -28.36 1.58 -40.58
CA PHE A 444 -27.69 0.34 -41.03
C PHE A 444 -28.39 -0.94 -40.52
N LYS A 445 -29.58 -0.84 -39.91
CA LYS A 445 -30.31 -1.97 -39.29
C LYS A 445 -30.63 -3.16 -40.22
N ASN A 446 -30.56 -2.96 -41.53
CA ASN A 446 -30.80 -4.03 -42.52
C ASN A 446 -29.57 -4.95 -42.67
N ASN A 447 -28.36 -4.48 -42.30
CA ASN A 447 -27.18 -5.32 -42.28
C ASN A 447 -27.27 -6.30 -41.10
N LYS A 448 -27.04 -7.59 -41.33
CA LYS A 448 -27.16 -8.65 -40.30
C LYS A 448 -26.22 -8.45 -39.11
N LYS A 449 -24.98 -8.04 -39.37
CA LYS A 449 -23.99 -7.78 -38.32
C LYS A 449 -24.41 -6.58 -37.48
N VAL A 450 -24.78 -5.48 -38.09
CA VAL A 450 -25.21 -4.25 -37.39
C VAL A 450 -26.47 -4.49 -36.56
N LYS A 451 -27.43 -5.32 -37.05
CA LYS A 451 -28.58 -5.73 -36.27
C LYS A 451 -28.18 -6.38 -34.93
N VAL A 452 -27.16 -7.19 -34.94
CA VAL A 452 -26.62 -7.81 -33.71
C VAL A 452 -25.97 -6.76 -32.79
N TYR A 453 -25.23 -5.81 -33.33
CA TYR A 453 -24.66 -4.72 -32.55
C TYR A 453 -25.74 -3.88 -31.87
N ILE A 454 -26.80 -3.54 -32.58
CA ILE A 454 -27.97 -2.82 -32.05
C ILE A 454 -28.59 -3.59 -30.87
N LEU A 455 -28.74 -4.91 -30.98
CA LEU A 455 -29.31 -5.73 -29.89
C LEU A 455 -28.42 -5.72 -28.65
N LYS A 456 -27.11 -5.85 -28.82
CA LYS A 456 -26.15 -5.81 -27.72
C LYS A 456 -26.08 -4.44 -27.05
N LEU A 457 -26.09 -3.37 -27.84
CA LEU A 457 -26.12 -2.00 -27.29
C LEU A 457 -27.41 -1.74 -26.49
N ARG A 458 -28.57 -2.24 -26.96
CA ARG A 458 -29.83 -2.15 -26.19
C ARG A 458 -29.71 -2.85 -24.83
N GLU A 459 -29.09 -4.02 -24.78
CA GLU A 459 -28.86 -4.73 -23.52
C GLU A 459 -27.97 -3.92 -22.56
N VAL A 460 -26.88 -3.31 -23.08
CA VAL A 460 -26.04 -2.43 -22.26
C VAL A 460 -26.82 -1.25 -21.70
N VAL A 461 -27.60 -0.55 -22.55
CA VAL A 461 -28.42 0.59 -22.12
C VAL A 461 -29.43 0.18 -21.04
N GLU A 462 -30.04 -1.01 -21.17
CA GLU A 462 -30.94 -1.56 -20.17
C GLU A 462 -30.24 -1.89 -18.85
N ARG A 463 -29.05 -2.50 -18.90
CA ARG A 463 -28.24 -2.82 -17.71
C ARG A 463 -27.80 -1.57 -16.99
N LEU A 464 -27.33 -0.54 -17.71
CA LEU A 464 -26.92 0.74 -17.16
C LEU A 464 -28.09 1.49 -16.50
N GLY A 465 -29.35 1.22 -16.91
CA GLY A 465 -30.54 1.78 -16.29
C GLY A 465 -30.98 1.09 -15.00
N LYS A 466 -30.72 -0.21 -14.82
CA LYS A 466 -31.18 -1.01 -13.68
C LYS A 466 -30.28 -0.89 -12.46
N THR A 467 -30.87 -0.56 -11.31
CA THR A 467 -30.14 -0.33 -10.05
C THR A 467 -29.28 -1.51 -9.61
N LEU A 468 -29.78 -2.75 -9.76
CA LEU A 468 -29.03 -3.95 -9.37
C LEU A 468 -27.81 -4.16 -10.27
N ASN A 469 -27.98 -4.02 -11.59
CA ASN A 469 -26.87 -4.16 -12.53
C ASN A 469 -25.82 -3.07 -12.33
N LYS A 470 -26.23 -1.83 -12.11
CA LYS A 470 -25.29 -0.73 -11.75
C LYS A 470 -24.51 -1.03 -10.48
N LYS A 471 -25.13 -1.64 -9.47
CA LYS A 471 -24.43 -2.06 -8.25
C LYS A 471 -23.38 -3.11 -8.55
N ASN A 472 -23.69 -4.09 -9.39
CA ASN A 472 -22.75 -5.12 -9.81
C ASN A 472 -21.61 -4.53 -10.66
N ILE A 473 -21.91 -3.67 -11.62
CA ILE A 473 -20.92 -2.94 -12.43
C ILE A 473 -19.98 -2.13 -11.52
N MET A 474 -20.49 -1.39 -10.54
CA MET A 474 -19.66 -0.65 -9.58
C MET A 474 -18.80 -1.56 -8.71
N THR A 475 -19.23 -2.80 -8.46
CA THR A 475 -18.41 -3.80 -7.75
C THR A 475 -17.20 -4.21 -8.59
N GLU A 476 -17.40 -4.45 -9.88
CA GLU A 476 -16.31 -4.71 -10.82
C GLU A 476 -15.39 -3.48 -11.00
N CYS A 477 -15.99 -2.28 -11.10
CA CYS A 477 -15.22 -1.04 -11.17
C CYS A 477 -14.28 -0.85 -9.97
N LYS A 478 -14.66 -1.24 -8.74
CA LYS A 478 -13.78 -1.14 -7.58
C LYS A 478 -12.45 -1.87 -7.77
N GLU A 479 -12.48 -3.04 -8.40
CA GLU A 479 -11.29 -3.85 -8.62
C GLU A 479 -10.44 -3.30 -9.76
N ILE A 480 -11.09 -2.81 -10.81
CA ILE A 480 -10.41 -2.30 -12.02
C ILE A 480 -9.77 -0.92 -11.78
N PHE A 481 -10.46 -0.03 -11.04
CA PHE A 481 -9.95 1.30 -10.68
C PHE A 481 -9.06 1.31 -9.44
N TYR A 482 -8.82 0.14 -8.83
CA TYR A 482 -8.04 0.06 -7.61
C TYR A 482 -6.58 0.43 -7.81
N LYS A 483 -6.13 1.42 -7.07
CA LYS A 483 -4.72 1.82 -6.99
C LYS A 483 -4.24 1.70 -5.54
N ARG A 484 -3.36 0.74 -5.30
CA ARG A 484 -2.74 0.55 -3.98
C ARG A 484 -1.90 1.76 -3.60
N ASN A 485 -1.95 2.14 -2.32
CA ASN A 485 -1.20 3.26 -1.75
C ASN A 485 -1.53 4.64 -2.36
N PHE A 486 -2.67 4.78 -3.04
CA PHE A 486 -3.07 6.04 -3.67
C PHE A 486 -3.12 7.21 -2.68
N GLU A 487 -3.68 7.00 -1.48
CA GLU A 487 -3.79 8.03 -0.44
C GLU A 487 -2.42 8.46 0.13
N GLU A 488 -1.43 7.57 0.07
CA GLU A 488 -0.06 7.87 0.50
C GLU A 488 0.70 8.73 -0.53
N GLU A 489 0.32 8.62 -1.80
CA GLU A 489 0.90 9.40 -2.89
C GLU A 489 0.33 10.82 -2.96
N LEU A 490 -0.88 11.06 -2.39
CA LEU A 490 -1.51 12.38 -2.40
C LEU A 490 -0.68 13.41 -1.66
N ASN A 491 -0.54 14.61 -2.25
CA ASN A 491 0.15 15.78 -1.72
C ASN A 491 1.64 15.57 -1.38
N THR A 492 2.27 14.54 -1.94
CA THR A 492 3.70 14.26 -1.71
C THR A 492 4.61 15.26 -2.42
N ASN A 493 4.16 15.82 -3.54
CA ASN A 493 4.85 16.92 -4.18
C ASN A 493 4.53 18.26 -3.48
N VAL A 494 5.38 18.62 -2.52
CA VAL A 494 5.23 19.84 -1.71
C VAL A 494 5.42 21.12 -2.51
N ARG A 495 5.88 21.07 -3.77
CA ARG A 495 6.10 22.26 -4.60
C ARG A 495 4.85 22.73 -5.32
N LEU A 496 3.82 21.92 -5.34
CA LEU A 496 2.56 22.26 -5.98
C LEU A 496 1.58 22.89 -4.98
N LEU A 497 0.99 23.99 -5.39
CA LEU A 497 -0.09 24.67 -4.67
C LEU A 497 -1.32 24.70 -5.59
N CYS A 498 -2.38 23.98 -5.20
CA CYS A 498 -3.59 23.84 -5.99
C CYS A 498 -4.60 24.96 -5.68
N PHE A 499 -5.15 25.51 -6.74
CA PHE A 499 -6.24 26.49 -6.77
C PHE A 499 -7.45 25.89 -7.48
N THR A 500 -8.60 26.54 -7.40
CA THR A 500 -9.80 26.03 -8.08
C THR A 500 -9.70 26.09 -9.61
N ASN A 501 -8.81 26.94 -10.14
CA ASN A 501 -8.60 27.15 -11.58
C ASN A 501 -7.23 26.66 -12.08
N GLY A 502 -6.43 25.95 -11.27
CA GLY A 502 -5.13 25.42 -11.71
C GLY A 502 -4.18 25.11 -10.57
N VAL A 503 -2.92 24.91 -10.92
CA VAL A 503 -1.83 24.56 -9.99
C VAL A 503 -0.66 25.50 -10.19
N PHE A 504 -0.18 26.10 -9.11
CA PHE A 504 1.07 26.85 -9.10
C PHE A 504 2.22 25.94 -8.73
N ASP A 505 3.27 25.94 -9.53
CA ASP A 505 4.49 25.18 -9.30
C ASP A 505 5.58 26.14 -8.80
N SER A 506 5.99 25.97 -7.54
CA SER A 506 6.96 26.85 -6.88
C SER A 506 8.41 26.65 -7.31
N ASP A 507 8.75 25.54 -7.98
CA ASP A 507 10.08 25.29 -8.53
C ASP A 507 10.26 26.03 -9.85
N THR A 508 9.24 26.08 -10.68
CA THR A 508 9.26 26.78 -11.99
C THR A 508 8.68 28.18 -11.92
N LEU A 509 8.04 28.55 -10.80
CA LEU A 509 7.31 29.81 -10.60
C LEU A 509 6.22 30.03 -11.66
N THR A 510 5.57 28.97 -12.10
CA THR A 510 4.54 28.98 -13.15
C THR A 510 3.19 28.52 -12.64
N PHE A 511 2.14 29.13 -13.19
CA PHE A 511 0.76 28.67 -12.99
C PHE A 511 0.28 27.94 -14.24
N ARG A 512 -0.30 26.77 -14.06
CA ARG A 512 -0.78 25.92 -15.16
C ARG A 512 -2.03 25.15 -14.77
N GLU A 513 -2.65 24.53 -15.75
CA GLU A 513 -3.71 23.55 -15.52
C GLU A 513 -3.20 22.36 -14.69
N GLY A 514 -3.98 21.92 -13.73
CA GLY A 514 -3.68 20.73 -12.91
C GLY A 514 -3.95 19.44 -13.64
N LYS A 515 -3.16 18.41 -13.34
CA LYS A 515 -3.23 17.09 -13.95
C LYS A 515 -3.44 16.02 -12.88
N PRO A 516 -4.04 14.84 -13.22
CA PRO A 516 -4.18 13.72 -12.27
C PRO A 516 -2.87 13.29 -11.63
N GLU A 517 -1.76 13.36 -12.38
CA GLU A 517 -0.41 12.98 -11.94
C GLU A 517 0.20 13.96 -10.92
N ASP A 518 -0.36 15.15 -10.78
CA ASP A 518 0.05 16.14 -9.77
C ASP A 518 -0.27 15.64 -8.34
N MET A 519 -1.17 14.67 -8.22
CA MET A 519 -1.57 14.04 -6.97
C MET A 519 -2.00 15.04 -5.89
N CYS A 520 -2.53 16.20 -6.29
CA CYS A 520 -3.06 17.20 -5.36
C CYS A 520 -4.43 16.79 -4.83
N SER A 521 -4.65 16.88 -3.53
CA SER A 521 -5.98 16.78 -2.90
C SER A 521 -6.32 17.99 -2.03
N LEU A 522 -5.31 18.75 -1.62
CA LEU A 522 -5.49 20.02 -0.91
C LEU A 522 -5.67 21.17 -1.89
N CYS A 523 -6.46 22.17 -1.53
CA CYS A 523 -6.73 23.35 -2.34
C CYS A 523 -6.84 24.61 -1.48
N THR A 524 -6.47 25.74 -2.04
CA THR A 524 -6.71 27.06 -1.41
C THR A 524 -8.20 27.41 -1.39
N ASN A 525 -9.01 26.75 -2.23
CA ASN A 525 -10.45 27.01 -2.45
C ASN A 525 -10.75 28.39 -3.03
N ILE A 526 -9.77 29.03 -3.67
CA ILE A 526 -9.91 30.27 -4.42
C ILE A 526 -9.30 30.11 -5.82
N GLU A 527 -9.63 31.02 -6.72
CA GLU A 527 -8.97 31.16 -8.01
C GLU A 527 -7.69 31.98 -7.88
N LEU A 528 -6.64 31.67 -8.60
CA LEU A 528 -5.46 32.52 -8.74
C LEU A 528 -5.57 33.33 -10.05
N LYS A 529 -5.54 34.65 -9.94
CA LYS A 529 -5.61 35.59 -11.09
C LYS A 529 -4.49 36.59 -11.02
N ALA A 530 -4.08 37.12 -12.15
CA ALA A 530 -3.17 38.27 -12.20
C ALA A 530 -3.87 39.50 -11.59
N LEU A 531 -3.15 40.18 -10.70
CA LEU A 531 -3.66 41.40 -10.07
C LEU A 531 -3.55 42.58 -11.03
N ASN A 532 -4.60 43.39 -11.09
CA ASN A 532 -4.56 44.69 -11.71
C ASN A 532 -3.84 45.72 -10.81
N ASP A 533 -3.70 46.98 -11.27
CA ASP A 533 -2.89 47.96 -10.53
C ASP A 533 -3.58 48.43 -9.22
N GLU A 534 -4.89 48.52 -9.18
CA GLU A 534 -5.66 48.83 -7.94
C GLU A 534 -5.52 47.69 -6.92
N GLU A 535 -5.57 46.44 -7.38
CA GLU A 535 -5.38 45.23 -6.55
C GLU A 535 -3.95 45.14 -6.03
N LYS A 536 -2.95 45.59 -6.78
CA LYS A 536 -1.55 45.67 -6.32
C LYS A 536 -1.38 46.73 -5.25
N GLU A 537 -2.00 47.89 -5.40
CA GLU A 537 -2.01 48.96 -4.38
C GLU A 537 -2.67 48.42 -3.09
N TYR A 538 -3.81 47.77 -3.24
CA TYR A 538 -4.48 47.13 -2.10
C TYR A 538 -3.61 46.02 -1.46
N MET A 539 -2.85 45.25 -2.24
CA MET A 539 -1.89 44.28 -1.72
C MET A 539 -0.81 44.96 -0.84
N GLU A 540 -0.27 46.07 -1.23
CA GLU A 540 0.72 46.82 -0.45
C GLU A 540 0.08 47.37 0.86
N ASP A 541 -1.20 47.80 0.81
CA ASP A 541 -1.93 48.19 2.00
C ASP A 541 -2.16 47.03 2.97
N VAL A 542 -2.57 45.85 2.46
CA VAL A 542 -2.72 44.61 3.28
C VAL A 542 -1.37 44.19 3.90
N LYS A 543 -0.29 44.25 3.12
CA LYS A 543 1.07 43.97 3.59
C LYS A 543 1.48 44.90 4.72
N ARG A 544 1.26 46.18 4.55
CA ARG A 544 1.56 47.23 5.54
C ARG A 544 0.76 46.99 6.85
N ARG A 545 -0.56 46.82 6.75
CA ARG A 545 -1.46 46.66 7.92
C ARG A 545 -1.21 45.36 8.69
N LEU A 546 -0.90 44.24 8.00
CA LEU A 546 -0.76 42.94 8.64
C LEU A 546 0.65 42.61 9.13
N PHE A 547 1.67 43.17 8.44
CA PHE A 547 3.06 42.80 8.74
C PHE A 547 3.90 44.00 9.20
N TYR A 548 3.91 45.10 8.47
CA TYR A 548 4.89 46.16 8.73
C TYR A 548 4.48 47.09 9.88
N GLU A 549 3.21 47.44 10.00
CA GLU A 549 2.76 48.24 11.11
C GLU A 549 2.87 47.55 12.46
N PRO A 550 2.38 46.27 12.61
CA PRO A 550 2.47 45.58 13.89
C PRO A 550 3.87 45.16 14.31
N LEU A 551 4.72 44.79 13.33
CA LEU A 551 5.99 44.08 13.60
C LEU A 551 7.24 44.94 13.29
N GLY A 552 7.06 46.12 12.65
CA GLY A 552 8.17 46.82 12.01
C GLY A 552 8.49 46.19 10.63
N TYR A 553 9.24 46.95 9.81
CA TYR A 553 9.52 46.53 8.43
C TYR A 553 10.33 45.22 8.38
N ASP A 554 11.46 45.16 9.06
CA ASP A 554 12.41 44.02 8.97
C ASP A 554 11.82 42.73 9.49
N VAL A 555 11.18 42.77 10.69
CA VAL A 555 10.53 41.60 11.29
C VAL A 555 9.28 41.19 10.51
N GLY A 556 8.51 42.18 10.01
CA GLY A 556 7.31 41.94 9.22
C GLY A 556 7.63 41.26 7.89
N ASP A 557 8.65 41.75 7.16
CA ASP A 557 9.08 41.16 5.90
C ASP A 557 9.70 39.78 6.09
N TYR A 558 10.49 39.60 7.15
CA TYR A 558 11.03 38.28 7.53
C TYR A 558 9.93 37.27 7.81
N PHE A 559 8.88 37.67 8.53
CA PHE A 559 7.77 36.77 8.85
C PHE A 559 6.92 36.47 7.60
N LEU A 560 6.66 37.50 6.77
CA LEU A 560 6.01 37.34 5.47
C LEU A 560 6.79 36.36 4.58
N LEU A 561 8.11 36.51 4.48
CA LEU A 561 8.98 35.60 3.73
C LEU A 561 8.92 34.18 4.30
N THR A 562 8.91 34.05 5.61
CA THR A 562 8.80 32.74 6.28
C THR A 562 7.52 32.01 5.90
N LEU A 563 6.38 32.69 5.90
CA LEU A 563 5.10 32.14 5.45
C LEU A 563 5.12 31.82 3.95
N ALA A 564 5.67 32.72 3.13
CA ALA A 564 5.82 32.53 1.69
C ALA A 564 6.64 31.27 1.35
N GLN A 565 7.76 31.07 2.02
CA GLN A 565 8.59 29.87 1.86
C GLN A 565 7.82 28.59 2.27
N ALA A 566 7.10 28.62 3.38
CA ALA A 566 6.32 27.49 3.85
C ALA A 566 5.22 27.11 2.84
N ILE A 567 4.50 28.13 2.31
CA ILE A 567 3.45 27.91 1.31
C ILE A 567 4.03 27.39 -0.01
N ALA A 568 5.19 27.88 -0.43
CA ALA A 568 5.92 27.35 -1.57
C ALA A 568 6.50 25.93 -1.35
N GLY A 569 6.21 25.31 -0.21
CA GLY A 569 6.62 23.92 0.10
C GLY A 569 8.06 23.75 0.52
N LYS A 570 8.74 24.82 0.97
CA LYS A 570 10.03 24.67 1.63
C LYS A 570 9.84 24.08 3.04
N ARG A 571 10.49 22.97 3.30
CA ARG A 571 10.52 22.34 4.62
C ARG A 571 11.51 23.09 5.51
N LEU A 572 11.02 24.08 6.22
CA LEU A 572 11.84 24.94 7.06
C LEU A 572 12.25 24.24 8.35
N LYS A 573 13.57 24.24 8.63
CA LYS A 573 14.15 23.62 9.84
C LYS A 573 13.96 24.52 11.05
N ARG A 574 12.72 24.98 11.30
CA ARG A 574 12.39 25.93 12.37
C ARG A 574 10.94 25.81 12.83
N ILE A 575 10.70 26.38 13.99
CA ILE A 575 9.39 26.63 14.58
C ILE A 575 9.35 28.11 14.98
N ASN A 576 8.25 28.79 14.69
CA ASN A 576 8.10 30.21 15.01
C ASN A 576 7.19 30.39 16.23
N PHE A 577 7.56 31.31 17.11
CA PHE A 577 6.75 31.76 18.23
C PHE A 577 6.42 33.25 18.03
N GLY A 578 5.12 33.54 17.81
CA GLY A 578 4.62 34.91 17.83
C GLY A 578 4.38 35.31 19.30
N LEU A 579 5.27 36.15 19.84
CA LEU A 579 5.26 36.55 21.22
C LEU A 579 4.73 37.96 21.39
N GLY A 580 3.84 38.14 22.33
CA GLY A 580 3.34 39.48 22.72
C GLY A 580 2.05 39.36 23.53
N GLY A 581 1.71 40.44 24.26
CA GLY A 581 0.48 40.50 25.07
C GLY A 581 -0.82 40.35 24.23
N THR A 582 -1.95 40.54 24.90
CA THR A 582 -3.25 40.55 24.24
C THR A 582 -3.39 41.74 23.30
N ASN A 583 -4.31 41.64 22.31
CA ASN A 583 -4.60 42.72 21.35
C ASN A 583 -3.41 43.19 20.47
N ARG A 584 -2.42 42.36 20.26
CA ARG A 584 -1.23 42.70 19.44
C ARG A 584 -1.25 42.16 18.03
N GLY A 585 -2.41 41.71 17.52
CA GLY A 585 -2.56 41.27 16.11
C GLY A 585 -2.13 39.84 15.80
N LYS A 586 -1.72 39.04 16.80
CA LYS A 586 -1.31 37.63 16.60
C LYS A 586 -2.37 36.78 15.91
N SER A 587 -3.62 36.82 16.39
CA SER A 587 -4.74 36.05 15.82
C SER A 587 -5.11 36.51 14.42
N THR A 588 -4.84 37.76 14.05
CA THR A 588 -5.14 38.35 12.74
C THR A 588 -4.42 37.62 11.63
N ILE A 589 -3.12 37.32 11.79
CA ILE A 589 -2.33 36.54 10.82
C ILE A 589 -2.87 35.10 10.70
N THR A 590 -3.25 34.49 11.82
CA THR A 590 -3.86 33.15 11.79
C THR A 590 -5.15 33.14 10.98
N THR A 591 -6.02 34.15 11.19
CA THR A 591 -7.28 34.29 10.46
C THR A 591 -7.04 34.56 8.97
N ALA A 592 -6.12 35.46 8.63
CA ALA A 592 -5.75 35.76 7.24
C ALA A 592 -5.24 34.51 6.50
N CYS A 593 -4.29 33.80 7.08
CA CYS A 593 -3.78 32.55 6.52
C CYS A 593 -4.86 31.47 6.34
N THR A 594 -5.70 31.28 7.37
CA THR A 594 -6.76 30.25 7.31
C THR A 594 -7.80 30.59 6.24
N SER A 595 -8.19 31.85 6.12
CA SER A 595 -9.18 32.32 5.16
C SER A 595 -8.65 32.20 3.70
N ALA A 596 -7.39 32.57 3.46
CA ALA A 596 -6.85 32.68 2.11
C ALA A 596 -6.23 31.38 1.56
N LEU A 597 -5.69 30.54 2.43
CA LEU A 597 -4.92 29.36 2.03
C LEU A 597 -5.71 28.03 2.18
N GLY A 598 -6.93 28.09 2.67
CA GLY A 598 -7.85 26.95 2.73
C GLY A 598 -7.24 25.70 3.36
N ASP A 599 -7.24 24.62 2.59
CA ASP A 599 -6.79 23.30 3.08
C ASP A 599 -5.30 23.26 3.44
N TYR A 600 -4.49 24.20 3.05
CA TYR A 600 -3.05 24.23 3.34
C TYR A 600 -2.71 24.72 4.74
N VAL A 601 -3.68 25.30 5.44
CA VAL A 601 -3.51 25.73 6.83
C VAL A 601 -4.16 24.74 7.78
N GLY A 602 -3.53 24.51 8.92
CA GLY A 602 -4.07 23.66 9.97
C GLY A 602 -3.97 24.31 11.34
N SER A 603 -4.66 23.75 12.30
CA SER A 603 -4.55 24.13 13.70
C SER A 603 -4.19 22.92 14.56
N PHE A 604 -3.45 23.15 15.64
CA PHE A 604 -3.09 22.13 16.60
C PHE A 604 -3.16 22.66 18.03
N ASN A 605 -3.36 21.74 18.98
CA ASN A 605 -3.33 22.11 20.39
C ASN A 605 -1.87 22.29 20.84
N ALA A 606 -1.52 23.45 21.36
CA ALA A 606 -0.21 23.75 21.90
C ALA A 606 0.25 22.76 22.99
N GLU A 607 -0.69 22.17 23.73
CA GLU A 607 -0.39 21.11 24.72
C GLU A 607 0.21 19.84 24.11
N ASN A 608 0.11 19.64 22.79
CA ASN A 608 0.81 18.56 22.09
C ASN A 608 2.33 18.71 22.14
N LEU A 609 2.82 19.94 22.37
CA LEU A 609 4.24 20.23 22.56
C LEU A 609 4.68 20.19 24.03
N ALA A 610 3.78 19.90 24.96
CA ALA A 610 4.07 19.88 26.38
C ALA A 610 5.05 18.76 26.77
N TYR A 611 5.97 19.05 27.64
CA TYR A 611 6.85 18.06 28.25
C TYR A 611 6.09 17.18 29.24
N ARG A 612 6.15 15.85 29.01
CA ARG A 612 5.49 14.85 29.87
C ARG A 612 6.54 13.95 30.54
N LYS A 613 6.35 13.68 31.83
CA LYS A 613 7.30 12.88 32.65
C LYS A 613 7.17 11.37 32.44
N SER A 614 6.01 10.88 31.95
CA SER A 614 5.79 9.45 31.72
C SER A 614 6.14 9.04 30.28
N SER A 615 6.72 7.86 30.11
CA SER A 615 6.89 7.26 28.79
C SER A 615 5.52 6.89 28.22
N GLN A 616 5.10 7.54 27.17
CA GLN A 616 3.92 7.19 26.41
C GLN A 616 4.36 6.62 25.06
N ASP A 617 3.47 5.85 24.41
CA ASP A 617 3.65 5.37 23.05
C ASP A 617 3.88 6.57 22.11
N GLU A 618 5.08 6.65 21.56
CA GLU A 618 5.51 7.76 20.72
C GLU A 618 4.65 7.88 19.45
N ALA A 619 4.32 6.74 18.82
CA ALA A 619 3.49 6.73 17.62
C ALA A 619 2.09 7.28 17.87
N GLN A 620 1.53 7.04 19.07
CA GLN A 620 0.25 7.60 19.48
C GLN A 620 0.34 9.11 19.73
N ILE A 621 1.42 9.59 20.37
CA ILE A 621 1.64 11.02 20.60
C ILE A 621 1.74 11.78 19.26
N MET A 622 2.37 11.20 18.26
CA MET A 622 2.57 11.83 16.96
C MET A 622 1.33 11.79 16.04
N ARG A 623 0.20 11.23 16.48
CA ARG A 623 -1.04 11.16 15.70
C ARG A 623 -1.50 12.52 15.15
N TRP A 624 -1.43 13.56 15.96
CA TRP A 624 -1.86 14.89 15.55
C TRP A 624 -1.00 15.44 14.39
N ALA A 625 0.32 15.22 14.45
CA ALA A 625 1.25 15.64 13.40
C ALA A 625 1.04 14.83 12.09
N LEU A 626 0.76 13.53 12.22
CA LEU A 626 0.41 12.67 11.09
C LEU A 626 -0.85 13.17 10.36
N LEU A 627 -1.86 13.64 11.10
CA LEU A 627 -3.10 14.19 10.52
C LEU A 627 -2.87 15.51 9.80
N LEU A 628 -1.86 16.26 10.20
CA LEU A 628 -1.52 17.57 9.64
C LEU A 628 -0.32 17.54 8.66
N ARG A 629 0.23 16.36 8.39
CA ARG A 629 1.53 16.19 7.71
C ARG A 629 1.70 16.96 6.40
N HIS A 630 0.63 17.10 5.62
CA HIS A 630 0.66 17.78 4.31
C HIS A 630 0.21 19.24 4.35
N LYS A 631 -0.12 19.78 5.54
CA LYS A 631 -0.35 21.21 5.69
C LYS A 631 0.94 21.98 5.41
N ARG A 632 0.83 23.27 5.04
CA ARG A 632 1.98 24.14 4.80
C ARG A 632 2.33 24.97 6.02
N VAL A 633 1.29 25.46 6.70
CA VAL A 633 1.43 26.20 7.94
C VAL A 633 0.41 25.68 8.95
N ILE A 634 0.85 25.48 10.19
CA ILE A 634 -0.05 25.12 11.28
C ILE A 634 0.10 26.10 12.43
N PHE A 635 -1.04 26.56 12.97
CA PHE A 635 -1.07 27.51 14.07
C PHE A 635 -1.54 26.81 15.36
N SER A 636 -0.88 27.16 16.48
CA SER A 636 -1.35 26.68 17.77
C SER A 636 -2.47 27.55 18.33
N ASN A 637 -3.32 26.96 19.15
CA ASN A 637 -4.08 27.73 20.13
C ASN A 637 -3.16 28.33 21.19
N GLU A 638 -3.67 29.29 21.95
CA GLU A 638 -2.92 29.93 23.05
C GLU A 638 -2.43 28.89 24.09
N MET A 639 -1.17 29.04 24.49
CA MET A 639 -0.51 28.16 25.42
C MET A 639 -0.47 28.78 26.80
N LYS A 640 -0.74 27.98 27.84
CA LYS A 640 -0.57 28.44 29.21
C LYS A 640 0.92 28.64 29.54
N SER A 641 1.27 29.78 30.15
CA SER A 641 2.68 30.13 30.48
C SER A 641 3.37 29.12 31.40
N THR A 642 2.59 28.34 32.17
CA THR A 642 3.12 27.32 33.11
C THR A 642 3.53 25.99 32.44
N VAL A 643 3.23 25.78 31.15
CA VAL A 643 3.56 24.54 30.44
C VAL A 643 5.01 24.53 29.99
N GLU A 644 5.77 23.54 30.45
CA GLU A 644 7.12 23.26 29.89
C GLU A 644 6.96 22.59 28.49
N LEU A 645 7.71 23.07 27.50
CA LEU A 645 7.72 22.51 26.13
C LEU A 645 8.72 21.35 26.01
N ASN A 646 8.37 20.36 25.22
CA ASN A 646 9.24 19.23 24.93
C ASN A 646 10.18 19.55 23.74
N GLY A 647 11.46 19.81 24.05
CA GLY A 647 12.47 20.12 23.06
C GLY A 647 12.69 18.99 22.03
N ASN A 648 12.55 17.73 22.44
CA ASN A 648 12.64 16.62 21.48
C ASN A 648 11.48 16.59 20.51
N MET A 649 10.27 16.95 20.95
CA MET A 649 9.11 17.09 20.08
C MET A 649 9.30 18.22 19.08
N ILE A 650 9.80 19.38 19.55
CA ILE A 650 10.16 20.51 18.68
C ILE A 650 11.15 20.09 17.60
N LYS A 651 12.21 19.36 17.95
CA LYS A 651 13.20 18.86 16.98
C LYS A 651 12.55 17.96 15.92
N LYS A 652 11.64 17.09 16.33
CA LYS A 652 10.95 16.16 15.40
C LYS A 652 10.10 16.88 14.39
N ILE A 653 9.18 17.76 14.85
CA ILE A 653 8.24 18.45 13.95
C ILE A 653 8.91 19.53 13.08
N SER A 654 10.08 20.04 13.50
CA SER A 654 10.87 21.03 12.76
C SER A 654 12.17 20.46 12.20
N SER A 655 12.18 19.19 11.84
CA SER A 655 13.37 18.49 11.34
C SER A 655 13.77 18.91 9.91
N GLY A 656 12.82 19.43 9.13
CA GLY A 656 13.04 19.82 7.75
C GLY A 656 13.10 18.65 6.77
N GLY A 657 12.48 17.49 7.12
CA GLY A 657 12.36 16.36 6.21
C GLY A 657 12.69 14.99 6.79
N ASP A 658 13.08 14.91 8.07
CA ASP A 658 13.29 13.61 8.71
C ASP A 658 11.96 12.84 8.82
N ARG A 659 12.04 11.51 8.67
CA ARG A 659 10.88 10.65 8.84
C ARG A 659 10.61 10.41 10.31
N ILE A 660 9.35 10.54 10.70
CA ILE A 660 8.83 10.26 12.04
C ILE A 660 7.75 9.18 11.95
N ILE A 661 7.56 8.47 13.07
CA ILE A 661 6.55 7.41 13.15
C ILE A 661 5.31 7.95 13.88
N GLY A 662 4.15 7.71 13.32
CA GLY A 662 2.86 8.03 13.91
C GLY A 662 1.83 6.95 13.61
N ARG A 663 0.75 6.91 14.38
CA ARG A 663 -0.33 5.93 14.22
C ARG A 663 -1.69 6.57 14.36
N ARG A 664 -2.58 6.32 13.38
CA ARG A 664 -4.00 6.64 13.54
C ARG A 664 -4.66 5.67 14.52
N HIS A 665 -5.87 5.98 14.94
CA HIS A 665 -6.60 5.12 15.88
C HIS A 665 -6.93 3.77 15.24
N CYS A 666 -6.51 2.67 15.87
CA CYS A 666 -6.71 1.28 15.39
C CYS A 666 -6.04 0.97 14.04
N GLU A 667 -5.04 1.74 13.62
CA GLU A 667 -4.23 1.48 12.42
C GLU A 667 -2.80 1.06 12.78
N GLU A 668 -2.06 0.56 11.80
CA GLU A 668 -0.63 0.25 11.93
C GLU A 668 0.21 1.54 11.97
N GLU A 669 1.44 1.42 12.45
CA GLU A 669 2.39 2.53 12.48
C GLU A 669 2.81 2.93 11.06
N THR A 670 2.77 4.23 10.79
CA THR A 670 3.12 4.80 9.50
C THR A 670 4.27 5.79 9.66
N SER A 671 5.24 5.70 8.75
CA SER A 671 6.37 6.64 8.67
C SER A 671 5.98 7.81 7.76
N PHE A 672 6.12 9.03 8.25
CA PHE A 672 5.74 10.26 7.52
C PHE A 672 6.75 11.39 7.73
N VAL A 673 6.65 12.43 6.92
CA VAL A 673 7.40 13.67 7.05
C VAL A 673 6.41 14.81 7.36
N CYS A 674 6.82 15.76 8.21
CA CYS A 674 6.08 17.00 8.42
C CYS A 674 6.44 18.01 7.34
N ASP A 675 5.46 18.38 6.50
CA ASP A 675 5.64 19.36 5.43
C ASP A 675 5.34 20.79 5.89
N PHE A 676 4.88 20.96 7.12
CA PHE A 676 4.40 22.22 7.66
C PHE A 676 5.46 23.04 8.41
N LEU A 677 5.30 24.34 8.40
CA LEU A 677 5.86 25.26 9.38
C LEU A 677 4.88 25.33 10.58
N ALA A 678 5.36 25.06 11.78
CA ALA A 678 4.58 25.28 12.99
C ALA A 678 4.79 26.71 13.53
N VAL A 679 3.69 27.42 13.78
CA VAL A 679 3.67 28.77 14.36
C VAL A 679 2.86 28.73 15.66
N CYS A 680 3.53 28.97 16.77
CA CYS A 680 2.92 29.03 18.09
C CYS A 680 2.67 30.47 18.48
N MET A 681 1.41 30.85 18.76
CA MET A 681 1.05 32.16 19.25
C MET A 681 0.94 32.14 20.78
N SER A 682 1.76 32.92 21.46
CA SER A 682 1.81 32.92 22.93
C SER A 682 1.86 34.34 23.47
N ASN A 683 1.30 34.54 24.65
CA ASN A 683 1.41 35.79 25.37
C ASN A 683 2.72 35.84 26.19
N ASP A 684 3.18 34.66 26.64
CA ASP A 684 4.33 34.47 27.50
C ASP A 684 5.29 33.46 26.94
N LEU A 685 6.49 33.49 27.45
CA LEU A 685 7.56 32.55 27.08
C LEU A 685 7.48 31.25 27.86
N ASN A 686 7.31 30.13 27.19
CA ASN A 686 7.28 28.80 27.78
C ASN A 686 8.71 28.21 27.83
N ARG A 687 9.08 27.61 28.98
CA ARG A 687 10.37 26.91 29.08
C ARG A 687 10.43 25.68 28.17
N ILE A 688 11.55 25.51 27.46
CA ILE A 688 11.82 24.33 26.62
C ILE A 688 12.73 23.36 27.38
N LYS A 689 12.40 22.07 27.38
CA LYS A 689 13.16 21.01 28.05
C LYS A 689 13.19 19.70 27.25
N PRO A 690 14.40 19.08 27.01
CA PRO A 690 15.72 19.73 27.18
C PRO A 690 15.87 20.87 26.17
N TYR A 691 16.75 21.84 26.52
CA TYR A 691 17.19 22.90 25.61
C TYR A 691 18.65 22.66 25.25
N ASP A 692 18.97 22.71 23.98
CA ASP A 692 20.31 22.55 23.43
C ASP A 692 20.51 23.39 22.17
N GLU A 693 21.74 23.43 21.66
CA GLU A 693 22.10 24.18 20.45
C GLU A 693 21.22 23.82 19.22
N ALA A 694 20.81 22.57 19.09
CA ALA A 694 19.97 22.14 18.00
C ALA A 694 18.56 22.74 18.08
N ILE A 695 18.03 22.97 19.27
CA ILE A 695 16.76 23.67 19.50
C ILE A 695 16.94 25.17 19.26
N SER A 696 18.03 25.76 19.80
CA SER A 696 18.34 27.20 19.59
C SER A 696 18.38 27.56 18.12
N LYS A 697 18.94 26.68 17.26
CA LYS A 697 18.99 26.87 15.82
C LYS A 697 17.60 26.76 15.13
N ARG A 698 16.61 26.13 15.76
CA ARG A 698 15.28 25.91 15.21
C ARG A 698 14.25 26.94 15.64
N VAL A 699 14.39 27.49 16.81
CA VAL A 699 13.44 28.45 17.38
C VAL A 699 13.63 29.84 16.76
N ARG A 700 12.53 30.45 16.36
CA ARG A 700 12.44 31.87 15.96
C ARG A 700 11.35 32.57 16.75
N ILE A 701 11.66 33.76 17.29
CA ILE A 701 10.70 34.58 18.02
C ILE A 701 10.34 35.77 17.18
N ILE A 702 9.05 35.89 16.91
CA ILE A 702 8.47 37.05 16.21
C ILE A 702 7.86 37.94 17.28
N PRO A 703 8.50 39.04 17.65
CA PRO A 703 8.02 39.94 18.70
C PRO A 703 6.85 40.80 18.22
N TYR A 704 5.74 40.71 18.92
CA TYR A 704 4.57 41.58 18.69
C TYR A 704 4.56 42.65 19.81
N GLU A 705 5.18 43.78 19.55
CA GLU A 705 5.37 44.87 20.55
C GLU A 705 4.23 45.84 20.56
N LYS A 706 3.59 46.14 19.40
CA LYS A 706 2.55 47.11 19.26
C LYS A 706 1.19 46.57 19.65
N GLU A 707 0.41 47.38 20.36
CA GLU A 707 -0.94 47.06 20.82
C GLU A 707 -2.02 47.76 19.94
N PHE A 708 -3.08 47.08 19.62
CA PHE A 708 -4.22 47.63 18.93
C PHE A 708 -5.24 48.14 19.93
N VAL A 709 -5.52 49.45 19.89
CA VAL A 709 -6.43 50.14 20.78
C VAL A 709 -7.44 50.99 19.97
N ASP A 710 -8.53 51.42 20.62
CA ASP A 710 -9.52 52.22 19.92
C ASP A 710 -8.99 53.64 19.62
N GLU A 711 -8.23 54.24 20.56
CA GLU A 711 -7.59 55.56 20.45
C GLU A 711 -6.11 55.42 20.79
N PRO A 712 -5.17 55.45 19.83
CA PRO A 712 -3.72 55.38 20.12
C PRO A 712 -3.21 56.62 20.83
N GLU A 713 -2.44 56.44 21.87
CA GLU A 713 -1.83 57.52 22.69
C GLU A 713 -0.30 57.65 22.48
N ASN A 714 0.34 56.64 21.91
CA ASN A 714 1.79 56.60 21.70
C ASN A 714 2.17 55.73 20.50
N GLU A 715 3.44 55.74 20.11
CA GLU A 715 3.97 55.03 18.93
C GLU A 715 3.89 53.50 19.00
N LEU A 716 3.73 52.94 20.20
CA LEU A 716 3.54 51.50 20.40
C LEU A 716 2.06 51.08 20.32
N GLN A 717 1.16 52.00 20.02
CA GLN A 717 -0.25 51.75 19.89
C GLN A 717 -0.70 51.96 18.44
N LEU A 718 -1.51 51.05 17.95
CA LEU A 718 -2.13 51.13 16.63
C LEU A 718 -3.64 51.18 16.77
N LYS A 719 -4.30 51.84 15.84
CA LYS A 719 -5.77 51.90 15.84
C LYS A 719 -6.38 50.57 15.40
N LYS A 720 -7.35 50.07 16.13
CA LYS A 720 -8.13 48.90 15.76
C LYS A 720 -8.94 49.16 14.51
N ASP A 721 -8.96 48.18 13.58
CA ASP A 721 -9.87 48.16 12.45
C ASP A 721 -11.00 47.16 12.70
N PRO A 722 -12.23 47.59 13.00
CA PRO A 722 -13.36 46.72 13.31
C PRO A 722 -13.85 45.93 12.07
N ASN A 723 -13.47 46.32 10.86
CA ASN A 723 -13.91 45.73 9.62
C ASN A 723 -12.91 44.69 9.06
N LEU A 724 -11.68 44.64 9.56
CA LEU A 724 -10.60 43.79 9.05
C LEU A 724 -11.00 42.32 9.02
N GLU A 725 -11.68 41.84 10.04
CA GLU A 725 -12.10 40.43 10.11
C GLU A 725 -13.14 40.06 9.03
N LYS A 726 -14.02 40.99 8.69
CA LYS A 726 -14.98 40.82 7.57
C LYS A 726 -14.29 40.94 6.21
N GLU A 727 -13.35 41.88 6.08
CA GLU A 727 -12.54 42.07 4.90
C GLU A 727 -11.76 40.80 4.54
N MET A 728 -11.17 40.11 5.53
CA MET A 728 -10.44 38.86 5.36
C MET A 728 -11.29 37.72 4.77
N GLN A 729 -12.61 37.79 4.83
CA GLN A 729 -13.50 36.77 4.27
C GLN A 729 -13.85 37.05 2.79
N THR A 730 -13.50 38.22 2.26
CA THR A 730 -13.78 38.57 0.86
C THR A 730 -12.83 37.85 -0.10
N ASP A 731 -13.32 37.49 -1.27
CA ASP A 731 -12.51 36.82 -2.30
C ASP A 731 -11.35 37.69 -2.77
N LEU A 732 -11.54 39.02 -2.83
CA LEU A 732 -10.49 39.97 -3.16
C LEU A 732 -9.33 39.90 -2.15
N PHE A 733 -9.63 39.97 -0.86
CA PHE A 733 -8.60 39.88 0.18
C PHE A 733 -7.84 38.54 0.07
N LYS A 734 -8.56 37.41 -0.03
CA LYS A 734 -7.94 36.08 -0.12
C LYS A 734 -6.99 35.97 -1.31
N GLN A 735 -7.43 36.44 -2.48
CA GLN A 735 -6.64 36.47 -3.71
C GLN A 735 -5.38 37.32 -3.55
N VAL A 736 -5.55 38.56 -3.04
CA VAL A 736 -4.46 39.51 -2.80
C VAL A 736 -3.47 38.94 -1.78
N PHE A 737 -3.94 38.34 -0.69
CA PHE A 737 -3.08 37.77 0.34
C PHE A 737 -2.23 36.61 -0.17
N VAL A 738 -2.82 35.72 -0.95
CA VAL A 738 -2.05 34.59 -1.56
C VAL A 738 -1.05 35.13 -2.57
N SER A 739 -1.47 36.07 -3.42
CA SER A 739 -0.58 36.71 -4.42
C SER A 739 0.60 37.39 -3.73
N MET A 740 0.38 38.07 -2.61
CA MET A 740 1.43 38.68 -1.80
C MET A 740 2.48 37.67 -1.34
N LEU A 741 2.06 36.50 -0.85
CA LEU A 741 2.97 35.44 -0.46
C LEU A 741 3.76 34.90 -1.66
N LEU A 742 3.10 34.66 -2.78
CA LEU A 742 3.75 34.16 -4.00
C LEU A 742 4.73 35.17 -4.59
N PHE A 743 4.38 36.46 -4.63
CA PHE A 743 5.30 37.54 -5.06
C PHE A 743 6.48 37.68 -4.12
N ARG A 744 6.28 37.59 -2.80
CA ARG A 744 7.40 37.64 -1.86
C ARG A 744 8.35 36.47 -2.04
N TYR A 745 7.81 35.27 -2.34
CA TYR A 745 8.62 34.09 -2.64
C TYR A 745 9.38 34.23 -3.97
N ASP A 746 8.73 34.77 -5.00
CA ASP A 746 9.35 35.05 -6.32
C ASP A 746 10.54 36.02 -6.16
N THR A 747 10.35 37.14 -5.45
CA THR A 747 11.42 38.09 -5.11
C THR A 747 12.57 37.43 -4.38
N PHE A 748 12.27 36.58 -3.40
CA PHE A 748 13.28 35.85 -2.64
C PHE A 748 14.14 34.96 -3.55
N ILE A 749 13.53 34.29 -4.52
CA ILE A 749 14.26 33.40 -5.44
C ILE A 749 15.06 34.20 -6.48
N LYS A 750 14.44 35.20 -7.08
CA LYS A 750 15.02 35.94 -8.24
C LYS A 750 15.99 37.04 -7.83
N ASP A 751 15.61 37.84 -6.87
CA ASP A 751 16.34 39.04 -6.52
C ASP A 751 17.29 38.85 -5.31
N GLU A 752 16.90 38.00 -4.36
CA GLU A 752 17.70 37.75 -3.15
C GLU A 752 18.53 36.46 -3.25
N ASN A 753 18.51 35.79 -4.41
CA ASN A 753 19.23 34.52 -4.65
C ASN A 753 18.94 33.39 -3.60
N GLY A 754 17.78 33.43 -2.98
CA GLY A 754 17.39 32.48 -1.95
C GLY A 754 18.15 32.63 -0.61
N VAL A 755 18.77 33.76 -0.35
CA VAL A 755 19.49 34.04 0.90
C VAL A 755 18.56 34.77 1.86
N GLU A 756 18.30 34.14 3.00
CA GLU A 756 17.49 34.69 4.07
C GLU A 756 18.36 35.38 5.12
N VAL A 757 17.96 36.59 5.52
CA VAL A 757 18.62 37.34 6.62
C VAL A 757 17.70 37.38 7.82
N GLU A 758 18.15 36.92 8.97
CA GLU A 758 17.41 36.98 10.25
C GLU A 758 17.58 38.39 10.83
N PRO A 759 16.48 39.12 11.09
CA PRO A 759 16.56 40.44 11.71
C PRO A 759 17.14 40.42 13.13
N THR A 760 17.80 41.51 13.51
CA THR A 760 18.40 41.64 14.84
C THR A 760 17.36 41.54 15.94
N GLU A 761 16.17 42.06 15.73
CA GLU A 761 15.04 42.05 16.67
C GLU A 761 14.58 40.60 16.95
N VAL A 762 14.52 39.76 15.90
CA VAL A 762 14.18 38.31 16.03
C VAL A 762 15.27 37.57 16.79
N ALA A 763 16.53 37.89 16.50
CA ALA A 763 17.69 37.30 17.20
C ALA A 763 17.76 37.75 18.66
N ASN A 764 17.53 39.03 18.94
CA ASN A 764 17.50 39.60 20.28
C ASN A 764 16.34 39.02 21.10
N ALA A 765 15.13 38.98 20.57
CA ALA A 765 13.96 38.40 21.22
C ALA A 765 14.20 36.91 21.57
N LYS A 766 14.89 36.18 20.69
CA LYS A 766 15.30 34.81 20.97
C LYS A 766 16.34 34.74 22.10
N GLN A 767 17.34 35.64 22.12
CA GLN A 767 18.36 35.69 23.18
C GLN A 767 17.75 36.07 24.53
N GLU A 768 16.82 37.03 24.55
CA GLU A 768 16.06 37.39 25.75
C GLU A 768 15.24 36.22 26.28
N TRP A 769 14.59 35.46 25.37
CA TRP A 769 13.82 34.29 25.76
C TRP A 769 14.69 33.13 26.26
N THR A 770 15.81 32.86 25.57
CA THR A 770 16.59 31.67 25.87
C THR A 770 17.64 31.94 26.92
N GLY A 771 18.09 33.22 27.08
CA GLY A 771 19.31 33.52 27.80
C GLY A 771 20.47 32.66 27.31
N ASP A 772 21.60 32.70 27.96
CA ASP A 772 22.69 31.75 27.66
C ASP A 772 22.33 30.29 28.06
N ASP A 773 21.29 30.08 28.84
CA ASP A 773 20.87 28.81 29.42
C ASP A 773 19.46 28.31 29.02
N GLY A 774 18.83 28.92 28.03
CA GLY A 774 17.53 28.48 27.49
C GLY A 774 16.32 28.73 28.38
N GLY A 775 16.33 29.86 29.08
CA GLY A 775 15.26 30.18 30.03
C GLY A 775 15.25 29.27 31.26
N LYS A 776 16.35 28.59 31.50
CA LYS A 776 16.53 27.63 32.62
C LYS A 776 16.36 28.27 34.00
N TYR A 777 16.68 29.54 34.09
CA TYR A 777 16.63 30.32 35.32
C TYR A 777 15.66 31.49 35.24
N LYS A 778 14.69 31.46 34.38
CA LYS A 778 13.68 32.50 34.16
C LYS A 778 13.09 33.07 35.45
N PHE A 779 12.85 32.23 36.42
CA PHE A 779 12.26 32.66 37.71
C PHE A 779 13.31 33.29 38.62
N VAL A 780 14.55 32.87 38.50
CA VAL A 780 15.69 33.48 39.18
C VAL A 780 16.02 34.83 38.54
N ASP A 781 15.98 34.93 37.18
CA ASP A 781 16.20 36.21 36.49
C ASP A 781 15.19 37.27 36.93
N LYS A 782 13.91 36.89 37.00
CA LYS A 782 12.86 37.77 37.55
C LYS A 782 13.06 38.13 39.02
N PHE A 783 13.61 37.19 39.80
CA PHE A 783 13.93 37.44 41.20
C PHE A 783 15.11 38.43 41.34
N LEU A 784 16.08 38.41 40.45
CA LEU A 784 17.27 39.27 40.44
C LEU A 784 16.94 40.73 40.07
N GLU A 785 15.74 41.02 39.55
CA GLU A 785 15.25 42.39 39.35
C GLU A 785 15.05 43.12 40.71
N GLU A 786 14.69 42.37 41.76
CA GLU A 786 14.41 42.95 43.08
C GLU A 786 15.33 42.48 44.20
N TYR A 787 16.12 41.42 43.91
CA TYR A 787 17.07 40.85 44.90
C TYR A 787 18.46 40.68 44.31
N GLU A 788 19.49 40.92 45.13
CA GLU A 788 20.90 40.72 44.76
C GLU A 788 21.41 39.44 45.43
N ILE A 789 22.16 38.60 44.67
CA ILE A 789 22.93 37.51 45.22
C ILE A 789 24.34 38.05 45.55
N THR A 790 24.53 38.40 46.80
CA THR A 790 25.81 38.98 47.27
C THR A 790 26.88 37.95 47.52
N ASN A 791 26.53 36.69 47.61
CA ASN A 791 27.36 35.58 48.02
C ASN A 791 28.12 35.81 49.39
N ASN A 792 27.67 36.77 50.18
CA ASN A 792 28.17 37.10 51.50
C ASN A 792 27.26 36.53 52.60
N ALA A 793 27.72 35.58 53.38
CA ALA A 793 26.93 34.94 54.46
C ALA A 793 26.39 35.92 55.54
N ALA A 794 26.90 37.14 55.56
CA ALA A 794 26.36 38.20 56.45
C ALA A 794 24.99 38.71 55.98
N ASP A 795 24.80 38.78 54.65
CA ASP A 795 23.53 39.19 54.04
C ASP A 795 22.51 38.03 54.09
N TYR A 796 21.29 38.37 54.33
CA TYR A 796 20.23 37.33 54.38
C TYR A 796 18.86 37.86 54.04
N THR A 797 18.03 36.99 53.43
CA THR A 797 16.58 37.24 53.19
C THR A 797 15.76 36.13 53.87
N PRO A 798 14.77 36.46 54.69
CA PRO A 798 13.87 35.45 55.29
C PRO A 798 13.15 34.66 54.20
N SER A 799 13.08 33.33 54.35
CA SER A 799 12.37 32.46 53.39
C SER A 799 10.93 32.85 53.16
N LYS A 800 10.25 33.31 54.20
CA LYS A 800 8.88 33.80 54.12
C LYS A 800 8.77 35.06 53.23
N THR A 801 9.74 35.97 53.31
CA THR A 801 9.77 37.17 52.44
C THR A 801 9.90 36.80 50.96
N MET A 802 10.76 35.83 50.66
CA MET A 802 10.88 35.31 49.27
C MET A 802 9.63 34.59 48.80
N GLU A 803 8.96 33.84 49.68
CA GLU A 803 7.71 33.18 49.38
C GLU A 803 6.59 34.18 49.12
N ASP A 804 6.50 35.24 49.96
CA ASP A 804 5.51 36.33 49.84
C ASP A 804 5.75 37.12 48.54
N TRP A 805 7.03 37.40 48.19
CA TRP A 805 7.39 37.99 46.91
C TRP A 805 6.94 37.11 45.72
N LEU A 806 7.22 35.78 45.75
CA LEU A 806 6.86 34.85 44.70
C LEU A 806 5.33 34.81 44.46
N ASN A 807 4.57 34.87 45.58
CA ASN A 807 3.11 34.91 45.52
C ASN A 807 2.60 36.26 45.00
N GLY A 808 3.29 37.36 45.28
CA GLY A 808 2.96 38.72 44.81
C GLY A 808 3.17 38.88 43.32
N VAL A 809 4.24 38.35 42.80
CA VAL A 809 4.57 38.41 41.34
C VAL A 809 3.75 37.40 40.50
N ASN A 810 2.99 36.47 41.16
CA ASN A 810 2.11 35.50 40.54
C ASN A 810 2.74 34.71 39.37
N LEU A 811 3.97 34.22 39.55
CA LEU A 811 4.72 33.47 38.53
C LEU A 811 4.18 32.05 38.29
N GLY A 812 3.15 31.62 38.99
CA GLY A 812 2.51 30.32 38.79
C GLY A 812 3.36 29.09 39.17
N ILE A 813 4.42 29.28 39.97
CA ILE A 813 5.28 28.20 40.44
C ILE A 813 5.27 28.07 41.97
N SER A 814 5.57 26.87 42.46
CA SER A 814 5.69 26.65 43.90
C SER A 814 7.04 27.17 44.43
N TYR A 815 7.07 27.63 45.70
CA TYR A 815 8.30 28.01 46.35
C TYR A 815 9.39 26.92 46.33
N ILE A 816 8.96 25.63 46.38
CA ILE A 816 9.89 24.49 46.31
C ILE A 816 10.59 24.46 44.93
N LEU A 817 9.84 24.69 43.86
CA LEU A 817 10.39 24.67 42.50
C LEU A 817 11.32 25.87 42.25
N PHE A 818 10.91 27.08 42.72
CA PHE A 818 11.72 28.29 42.66
C PHE A 818 13.05 28.12 43.41
N THR A 819 13.03 27.63 44.65
CA THR A 819 14.25 27.43 45.43
C THR A 819 15.19 26.35 44.88
N LYS A 820 14.66 25.37 44.16
CA LYS A 820 15.42 24.38 43.43
C LYS A 820 16.15 25.03 42.25
N GLU A 821 15.51 25.91 41.52
CA GLU A 821 16.09 26.67 40.41
C GLU A 821 17.16 27.64 40.92
N LEU A 822 16.89 28.39 41.98
CA LEU A 822 17.85 29.28 42.60
C LEU A 822 19.13 28.56 43.07
N LYS A 823 18.98 27.40 43.71
CA LYS A 823 20.15 26.57 44.09
C LYS A 823 20.95 26.11 42.88
N ALA A 824 20.29 25.72 41.78
CA ALA A 824 20.96 25.31 40.55
C ALA A 824 21.70 26.48 39.89
N TYR A 825 21.07 27.67 39.85
CA TYR A 825 21.68 28.92 39.41
C TYR A 825 22.94 29.26 40.22
N CYS A 826 22.84 29.29 41.55
CA CYS A 826 23.94 29.59 42.41
C CYS A 826 25.11 28.62 42.26
N LYS A 827 24.86 27.35 42.05
CA LYS A 827 25.89 26.33 41.82
C LYS A 827 26.67 26.57 40.51
N ILE A 828 26.01 26.98 39.44
CA ILE A 828 26.66 27.22 38.13
C ILE A 828 27.49 28.52 38.18
N HIS A 829 26.96 29.54 38.84
CA HIS A 829 27.64 30.84 38.99
C HIS A 829 28.64 30.90 40.14
N ASN A 830 28.97 29.76 40.77
CA ASN A 830 29.90 29.63 41.88
C ASN A 830 29.57 30.46 43.13
N PHE A 831 28.27 30.74 43.40
CA PHE A 831 27.80 31.38 44.60
C PHE A 831 27.69 30.35 45.76
N ASN A 832 28.86 30.05 46.35
CA ASN A 832 28.99 28.94 47.28
C ASN A 832 28.45 29.27 48.71
N ASN A 833 28.26 30.52 49.03
CA ASN A 833 27.72 30.97 50.34
C ASN A 833 26.19 31.17 50.35
N VAL A 834 25.50 30.82 49.26
CA VAL A 834 24.05 30.92 49.21
C VAL A 834 23.43 29.62 49.70
N GLU A 835 22.89 29.64 50.87
CA GLU A 835 22.26 28.47 51.51
C GLU A 835 21.09 28.88 52.42
N SER A 836 20.17 27.95 52.59
CA SER A 836 19.01 28.17 53.49
C SER A 836 19.34 27.63 54.88
N LYS A 837 19.43 28.50 55.86
CA LYS A 837 19.73 28.20 57.27
C LYS A 837 18.80 28.91 58.26
N VAL A 838 18.71 28.38 59.46
CA VAL A 838 17.99 29.04 60.53
C VAL A 838 18.89 30.14 61.15
N LYS A 839 18.43 31.39 61.14
CA LYS A 839 19.12 32.55 61.71
C LYS A 839 18.23 33.28 62.74
N LYS A 840 18.79 33.84 63.80
CA LYS A 840 18.07 34.60 64.78
C LYS A 840 17.85 36.01 64.26
N VAL A 841 16.61 36.35 63.89
CA VAL A 841 16.21 37.63 63.31
C VAL A 841 15.24 38.29 64.27
N CYS A 842 15.53 39.50 64.80
CA CYS A 842 14.70 40.24 65.79
C CYS A 842 14.28 39.38 66.99
N GLY A 843 15.24 38.59 67.52
CA GLY A 843 14.97 37.75 68.70
C GLY A 843 14.28 36.39 68.43
N LYS A 844 13.86 36.11 67.23
CA LYS A 844 13.18 34.88 66.83
C LYS A 844 13.99 34.07 65.80
N ASN A 845 13.96 32.75 65.89
CA ASN A 845 14.57 31.88 64.95
C ASN A 845 13.70 31.85 63.65
N LYS A 846 14.27 32.25 62.48
CA LYS A 846 13.63 32.25 61.19
C LYS A 846 14.48 31.46 60.16
N GLN A 847 13.84 30.75 59.31
CA GLN A 847 14.52 30.19 58.17
C GLN A 847 14.86 31.33 57.17
N CYS A 848 16.16 31.46 56.82
CA CYS A 848 16.65 32.54 55.96
C CYS A 848 17.53 31.98 54.87
N TRP A 849 17.57 32.63 53.74
CA TRP A 849 18.57 32.45 52.72
C TRP A 849 19.75 33.38 52.93
N LEU A 850 20.94 32.85 53.22
CA LEU A 850 22.17 33.58 53.33
C LEU A 850 22.72 33.96 51.97
N GLY A 851 23.48 35.03 51.84
CA GLY A 851 24.07 35.52 50.61
C GLY A 851 23.05 36.15 49.61
N ILE A 852 21.87 36.51 50.08
CA ILE A 852 20.84 37.20 49.34
C ILE A 852 20.27 38.38 50.11
N LYS A 853 20.18 39.53 49.48
CA LYS A 853 19.51 40.72 50.03
C LYS A 853 18.54 41.33 49.01
N GLN A 854 17.51 42.02 49.51
CA GLN A 854 16.61 42.80 48.71
C GLN A 854 17.29 44.10 48.29
N ILE A 855 17.13 44.48 47.02
CA ILE A 855 17.64 45.75 46.48
C ILE A 855 16.80 46.86 47.10
N GLN A 856 17.44 47.77 47.90
CA GLN A 856 16.75 48.94 48.37
C GLN A 856 16.73 49.98 47.26
N TYR A 857 15.61 50.26 46.71
CA TYR A 857 15.38 51.36 45.76
C TYR A 857 15.58 52.67 46.59
N ASN A 858 16.59 53.44 46.23
CA ASN A 858 16.82 54.76 46.79
C ASN A 858 16.26 55.78 45.77
N PRO A 859 15.16 56.49 46.08
CA PRO A 859 14.49 57.35 45.09
C PRO A 859 15.21 58.67 44.82
N GLU A 860 16.44 58.86 45.27
CA GLU A 860 17.20 60.16 45.18
C GLU A 860 18.26 60.20 44.05
N PHE A 861 18.29 59.24 43.12
CA PHE A 861 19.26 59.24 42.00
C PHE A 861 18.67 58.92 40.63
N ASP A 862 17.52 59.52 40.26
CA ASP A 862 17.15 59.69 38.87
C ASP A 862 16.88 61.14 38.53
N GLY A 863 17.95 61.91 38.44
CA GLY A 863 17.99 63.23 37.86
C GLY A 863 19.31 63.42 37.14
N GLU A 864 19.23 63.59 35.85
CA GLU A 864 20.30 64.07 34.95
C GLU A 864 21.37 63.01 34.57
N ASP A 865 21.19 62.28 33.37
CA ASP A 865 21.85 62.62 32.12
C ASP A 865 21.21 61.84 30.96
#